data_66c968be367b1930310cc60031e238d3
#
_entry.id   66c968be367b1930310cc60031e238d3
#
_cell.length_a   1.000
_cell.length_b   1.000
_cell.length_c   1.000
_cell.angle_alpha   90.00
_cell.angle_beta   90.00
_cell.angle_gamma   90.00
#
_symmetry.space_group_name_H-M   'P 1'
#
loop_
_entity.id
_entity.type
_entity.pdbx_description
1 polymer ?
#
loop_
_entity_poly.entity_id
_entity_poly.type
_entity_poly.pdbx_seq_one_letter_code
_entity_poly.pdbx_strand_id
1 'polypeptide(L)'
;IAQCLVGSEMCIRDRIPADMIQTIEVNKVVTPDMDADAIGGSINLITKNSPYKRTIAATAGTGYNWISEKAQLNLGFTYGDRFFNDKLGLMISASYQNSPSGSYDTEFTWEQGEDGKTYVNDYQIRQYYVTRERQSYSAALDWDINANHKLTFKGIFNNRNDWENRYRTNLKDLEADGSATVRIQTKAGTPDNRNARLERQRTMDFALGGEHLFGPFAMDWHASYAKASEERPNERYIDFQLKKQKFNVDLSNERQPFATPKDGSTMTLNDKFSLKELTEQQEDIKEQDLKFSANFKLPFKNGNKLKFGAKVVRKTKDKEVDFYEYSPLNEDAFMENSLKNTVDQSNKHFMPNNKYQAGIYAGKEYTGSLDLNNASLFEKEQVQEELAGNFEARETVSSGYVRFDQKITDRVELMSGLRIENTNLAYTGRTYDADEDITSKTERRHNSYINFLPSLLMKWNVNEDFKVRGSFTQTLSRPKYSALVPSVNIKRSDNEITIGNPELKPAMSYNFDLSADYYFRSIGLVSAGVFYKKIDDFIVNQISNNYEYQGNVYTRFTQPKNAGNANLFGIELSYQRDFSFIAPALKCIGFYGTYTYTHSRIEDFNFEGRENEEGLSMPGSPAHTANASLYFEKAGLNIRLSYNFASEFIDEMGESAFYDRYYDKVNYMDANASYTFGKKIKTTFYAEANNLLNQPLRYYQGTKDRTMQAEYYGVKVNAGVKINF
;
A
#
# COMPACT_ATOMS: atom_id res chain seq x y z
N ILE A 1 -3.79 -9.56 -2.17
CA ILE A 1 -3.21 -8.22 -1.98
C ILE A 1 -4.22 -7.45 -1.14
N ALA A 2 -4.05 -7.39 0.17
CA ALA A 2 -4.87 -6.50 0.96
C ALA A 2 -4.26 -5.11 0.81
N GLN A 3 -4.98 -4.20 0.18
CA GLN A 3 -4.76 -2.78 0.38
C GLN A 3 -4.80 -2.50 1.88
N CYS A 4 -3.90 -1.66 2.36
CA CYS A 4 -3.97 -1.16 3.72
C CYS A 4 -5.19 -0.23 3.81
N LEU A 5 -6.35 -0.81 4.08
CA LEU A 5 -7.64 -0.10 4.12
C LEU A 5 -7.88 0.63 5.42
N VAL A 6 -6.90 0.73 6.34
CA VAL A 6 -7.16 1.34 7.62
C VAL A 6 -5.99 2.18 8.14
N GLY A 7 -6.24 3.47 8.26
CA GLY A 7 -5.78 4.35 9.33
C GLY A 7 -4.34 4.83 9.34
N SER A 8 -3.39 4.20 8.68
CA SER A 8 -2.06 4.79 8.50
C SER A 8 -1.73 4.86 7.01
N GLU A 9 -1.48 6.05 6.50
CA GLU A 9 -0.98 6.27 5.13
C GLU A 9 0.37 5.61 4.90
N MET A 10 1.05 5.20 5.98
CA MET A 10 2.30 4.49 5.95
C MET A 10 2.08 2.99 6.16
N CYS A 11 2.00 2.23 5.09
CA CYS A 11 1.79 0.79 5.14
C CYS A 11 2.99 0.05 5.77
N ILE A 12 2.85 -0.45 7.00
CA ILE A 12 3.87 -1.24 7.71
C ILE A 12 4.17 -2.54 6.95
N ARG A 13 3.23 -3.03 6.16
CA ARG A 13 3.29 -4.34 5.50
C ARG A 13 4.47 -4.49 4.55
N ASP A 14 4.79 -3.45 3.78
CA ASP A 14 5.91 -3.45 2.83
C ASP A 14 7.27 -3.25 3.49
N ARG A 15 7.29 -3.02 4.81
CA ARG A 15 8.48 -2.60 5.55
C ARG A 15 9.10 -3.70 6.36
N ILE A 16 8.36 -4.78 6.69
CA ILE A 16 8.87 -5.89 7.48
C ILE A 16 9.38 -6.98 6.54
N PRO A 17 10.69 -7.29 6.54
CA PRO A 17 11.23 -8.38 5.76
C PRO A 17 10.63 -9.73 6.14
N ALA A 18 10.36 -10.58 5.16
CA ALA A 18 9.80 -11.91 5.38
C ALA A 18 10.69 -12.77 6.30
N ASP A 19 12.00 -12.55 6.28
CA ASP A 19 12.95 -13.27 7.13
C ASP A 19 12.78 -12.99 8.63
N MET A 20 12.10 -11.91 9.01
CA MET A 20 11.78 -11.58 10.41
C MET A 20 10.43 -12.11 10.87
N ILE A 21 9.60 -12.58 9.94
CA ILE A 21 8.25 -13.08 10.22
C ILE A 21 8.33 -14.58 10.49
N GLN A 22 7.67 -15.00 11.56
CA GLN A 22 7.47 -16.41 11.90
C GLN A 22 6.16 -16.94 11.32
N THR A 23 5.08 -16.17 11.48
CA THR A 23 3.72 -16.58 11.11
C THR A 23 2.92 -15.35 10.66
N ILE A 24 2.07 -15.55 9.66
CA ILE A 24 1.05 -14.59 9.26
C ILE A 24 -0.30 -15.17 9.69
N GLU A 25 -0.99 -14.48 10.59
CA GLU A 25 -2.35 -14.83 11.02
C GLU A 25 -3.34 -13.96 10.29
N VAL A 26 -4.33 -14.59 9.67
CA VAL A 26 -5.44 -13.89 9.00
C VAL A 26 -6.71 -14.18 9.78
N ASN A 27 -7.29 -13.15 10.40
CA ASN A 27 -8.53 -13.23 11.12
C ASN A 27 -9.65 -12.62 10.27
N LYS A 28 -10.55 -13.46 9.75
CA LYS A 28 -11.71 -13.01 8.97
C LYS A 28 -12.78 -12.38 9.86
N VAL A 29 -12.86 -12.82 11.11
CA VAL A 29 -13.84 -12.40 12.10
C VAL A 29 -13.14 -11.70 13.26
N VAL A 30 -13.59 -10.52 13.63
CA VAL A 30 -13.04 -9.72 14.71
C VAL A 30 -13.73 -10.08 16.02
N THR A 31 -12.96 -10.45 17.05
CA THR A 31 -13.46 -10.75 18.39
C THR A 31 -13.31 -9.53 19.33
N PRO A 32 -14.05 -9.43 20.45
CA PRO A 32 -14.04 -8.24 21.32
C PRO A 32 -12.66 -7.86 21.88
N ASP A 33 -11.75 -8.83 22.02
CA ASP A 33 -10.37 -8.63 22.47
C ASP A 33 -9.42 -8.09 21.37
N MET A 34 -9.91 -7.95 20.12
CA MET A 34 -9.18 -7.36 18.98
C MET A 34 -9.58 -5.90 18.75
N ASP A 35 -8.75 -5.16 18.01
CA ASP A 35 -9.11 -3.83 17.52
C ASP A 35 -10.25 -3.93 16.51
N ALA A 36 -11.24 -3.06 16.64
CA ALA A 36 -12.46 -3.11 15.82
C ALA A 36 -12.34 -2.37 14.48
N ASP A 37 -11.25 -1.66 14.26
CA ASP A 37 -10.96 -0.93 13.01
C ASP A 37 -10.54 -1.91 11.91
N ALA A 38 -11.48 -2.76 11.45
CA ALA A 38 -11.22 -3.90 10.59
C ALA A 38 -12.49 -4.42 9.89
N ILE A 39 -13.01 -3.68 8.90
CA ILE A 39 -14.20 -4.11 8.13
C ILE A 39 -13.94 -5.42 7.36
N GLY A 40 -12.75 -5.55 6.75
CA GLY A 40 -12.38 -6.72 5.94
C GLY A 40 -11.83 -7.90 6.73
N GLY A 41 -11.49 -7.71 8.00
CA GLY A 41 -10.73 -8.63 8.83
C GLY A 41 -9.36 -8.08 9.21
N SER A 42 -8.54 -8.84 9.94
CA SER A 42 -7.22 -8.40 10.38
C SER A 42 -6.11 -9.36 9.96
N ILE A 43 -4.94 -8.82 9.66
CA ILE A 43 -3.71 -9.57 9.41
C ILE A 43 -2.71 -9.24 10.50
N ASN A 44 -2.28 -10.26 11.23
CA ASN A 44 -1.28 -10.14 12.29
C ASN A 44 0.04 -10.78 11.82
N LEU A 45 1.11 -9.99 11.76
CA LEU A 45 2.45 -10.44 11.42
C LEU A 45 3.21 -10.77 12.70
N ILE A 46 3.33 -12.06 12.99
CA ILE A 46 4.05 -12.53 14.18
C ILE A 46 5.53 -12.64 13.85
N THR A 47 6.34 -11.86 14.53
CA THR A 47 7.79 -11.90 14.40
C THR A 47 8.38 -13.11 15.10
N LYS A 48 9.59 -13.53 14.69
CA LYS A 48 10.29 -14.66 15.31
C LYS A 48 10.49 -14.42 16.81
N ASN A 49 10.20 -15.45 17.59
CA ASN A 49 10.50 -15.51 19.02
C ASN A 49 11.84 -16.23 19.26
N SER A 50 12.35 -16.14 20.49
CA SER A 50 13.55 -16.89 20.86
C SER A 50 13.33 -18.40 20.70
N PRO A 51 14.29 -19.13 20.10
CA PRO A 51 14.15 -20.55 19.84
C PRO A 51 14.45 -21.37 21.10
N TYR A 52 13.95 -22.61 21.12
CA TYR A 52 14.31 -23.57 22.18
C TYR A 52 15.72 -24.17 22.01
N LYS A 53 16.29 -24.12 20.80
CA LYS A 53 17.63 -24.60 20.48
C LYS A 53 18.39 -23.49 19.78
N ARG A 54 19.72 -23.46 19.98
CA ARG A 54 20.60 -22.56 19.25
C ARG A 54 20.30 -22.63 17.75
N THR A 55 20.06 -21.47 17.16
CA THR A 55 19.75 -21.31 15.74
C THR A 55 20.66 -20.23 15.18
N ILE A 56 21.41 -20.56 14.15
CA ILE A 56 22.20 -19.62 13.37
C ILE A 56 21.77 -19.79 11.92
N ALA A 57 21.36 -18.70 11.28
CA ALA A 57 21.00 -18.72 9.88
C ALA A 57 21.63 -17.54 9.14
N ALA A 58 22.18 -17.81 7.96
CA ALA A 58 22.68 -16.80 7.06
C ALA A 58 22.09 -16.98 5.66
N THR A 59 21.74 -15.87 5.01
CA THR A 59 21.20 -15.84 3.64
C THR A 59 22.03 -14.90 2.80
N ALA A 60 22.41 -15.31 1.59
CA ALA A 60 22.98 -14.46 0.56
C ALA A 60 22.31 -14.74 -0.77
N GLY A 61 21.83 -13.71 -1.43
CA GLY A 61 21.10 -13.80 -2.69
C GLY A 61 21.40 -12.65 -3.63
N THR A 62 21.20 -12.88 -4.90
CA THR A 62 21.32 -11.89 -5.96
C THR A 62 20.15 -12.03 -6.93
N GLY A 63 19.94 -11.03 -7.75
CA GLY A 63 18.95 -11.01 -8.82
C GLY A 63 19.36 -10.02 -9.90
N TYR A 64 18.56 -9.90 -10.93
CA TYR A 64 18.79 -8.96 -12.02
C TYR A 64 17.49 -8.31 -12.47
N ASN A 65 17.53 -7.02 -12.70
CA ASN A 65 16.42 -6.26 -13.29
C ASN A 65 16.82 -5.76 -14.68
N TRP A 66 16.08 -6.19 -15.69
CA TRP A 66 16.40 -5.91 -17.11
C TRP A 66 16.11 -4.48 -17.54
N ILE A 67 15.20 -3.76 -16.83
CA ILE A 67 14.87 -2.37 -17.17
C ILE A 67 15.95 -1.42 -16.63
N SER A 68 16.38 -1.63 -15.39
CA SER A 68 17.46 -0.84 -14.79
C SER A 68 18.86 -1.34 -15.15
N GLU A 69 18.97 -2.52 -15.75
CA GLU A 69 20.22 -3.20 -16.12
C GLU A 69 21.20 -3.38 -14.93
N LYS A 70 20.65 -3.61 -13.73
CA LYS A 70 21.42 -3.68 -12.48
C LYS A 70 21.15 -4.98 -11.72
N ALA A 71 22.20 -5.46 -11.05
CA ALA A 71 22.11 -6.59 -10.14
C ALA A 71 21.51 -6.16 -8.79
N GLN A 72 20.79 -7.08 -8.16
CA GLN A 72 20.23 -6.96 -6.82
C GLN A 72 21.16 -7.66 -5.81
N LEU A 73 21.05 -7.29 -4.53
CA LEU A 73 21.73 -7.94 -3.41
C LEU A 73 20.77 -8.13 -2.26
N ASN A 74 20.77 -9.33 -1.68
CA ASN A 74 19.97 -9.67 -0.51
C ASN A 74 20.84 -10.43 0.49
N LEU A 75 20.99 -9.92 1.72
CA LEU A 75 21.73 -10.51 2.81
C LEU A 75 20.84 -10.64 4.04
N GLY A 76 20.97 -11.73 4.77
CA GLY A 76 20.23 -11.95 6.00
C GLY A 76 21.05 -12.73 7.01
N PHE A 77 20.88 -12.40 8.28
CA PHE A 77 21.48 -13.09 9.40
C PHE A 77 20.49 -13.23 10.54
N THR A 78 20.46 -14.38 11.20
CA THR A 78 19.65 -14.63 12.38
C THR A 78 20.46 -15.45 13.38
N TYR A 79 20.46 -15.01 14.63
CA TYR A 79 21.01 -15.75 15.77
C TYR A 79 19.96 -15.87 16.86
N GLY A 80 19.82 -17.06 17.43
CA GLY A 80 18.94 -17.28 18.59
C GLY A 80 19.51 -18.36 19.50
N ASP A 81 19.37 -18.14 20.80
CA ASP A 81 19.83 -19.10 21.83
C ASP A 81 19.07 -18.87 23.15
N ARG A 82 19.25 -19.79 24.09
CA ARG A 82 18.75 -19.66 25.46
C ARG A 82 19.90 -19.74 26.46
N PHE A 83 19.76 -18.98 27.55
CA PHE A 83 20.77 -18.80 28.57
C PHE A 83 20.16 -19.05 29.94
N PHE A 84 21.01 -19.22 30.98
CA PHE A 84 20.59 -19.37 32.38
C PHE A 84 19.61 -20.54 32.58
N ASN A 85 20.00 -21.75 32.17
CA ASN A 85 19.16 -22.93 32.21
C ASN A 85 17.80 -22.72 31.47
N ASP A 86 17.89 -22.21 30.24
CA ASP A 86 16.78 -21.93 29.33
C ASP A 86 15.77 -20.88 29.83
N LYS A 87 16.07 -20.13 30.88
CA LYS A 87 15.18 -19.09 31.41
C LYS A 87 15.17 -17.81 30.58
N LEU A 88 16.29 -17.45 29.98
CA LEU A 88 16.41 -16.25 29.14
C LEU A 88 16.61 -16.65 27.69
N GLY A 89 15.64 -16.38 26.85
CA GLY A 89 15.73 -16.55 25.41
C GLY A 89 16.10 -15.26 24.71
N LEU A 90 16.97 -15.34 23.71
CA LEU A 90 17.40 -14.24 22.83
C LEU A 90 17.21 -14.66 21.39
N MET A 91 16.66 -13.74 20.56
CA MET A 91 16.68 -13.82 19.11
C MET A 91 17.06 -12.47 18.55
N ILE A 92 18.03 -12.43 17.64
CA ILE A 92 18.39 -11.23 16.87
C ILE A 92 18.39 -11.58 15.40
N SER A 93 17.90 -10.65 14.56
CA SER A 93 17.94 -10.79 13.10
C SER A 93 18.35 -9.47 12.47
N ALA A 94 19.10 -9.56 11.38
CA ALA A 94 19.47 -8.42 10.55
C ALA A 94 19.28 -8.79 9.09
N SER A 95 18.79 -7.87 8.28
CA SER A 95 18.71 -8.03 6.83
C SER A 95 19.09 -6.75 6.10
N TYR A 96 19.70 -6.93 4.95
CA TYR A 96 20.04 -5.89 4.00
C TYR A 96 19.58 -6.30 2.61
N GLN A 97 18.89 -5.39 1.92
CA GLN A 97 18.46 -5.60 0.54
C GLN A 97 18.75 -4.34 -0.28
N ASN A 98 19.36 -4.51 -1.45
CA ASN A 98 19.49 -3.50 -2.48
C ASN A 98 18.79 -4.00 -3.74
N SER A 99 17.71 -3.34 -4.16
CA SER A 99 16.84 -3.74 -5.27
C SER A 99 16.69 -2.60 -6.27
N PRO A 100 17.62 -2.44 -7.22
CA PRO A 100 17.38 -1.55 -8.35
C PRO A 100 16.27 -2.09 -9.24
N SER A 101 15.42 -1.19 -9.71
CA SER A 101 14.29 -1.47 -10.60
C SER A 101 14.08 -0.31 -11.57
N GLY A 102 13.22 -0.50 -12.54
CA GLY A 102 12.73 0.53 -13.43
C GLY A 102 11.34 0.18 -13.93
N SER A 103 10.66 1.15 -14.53
CA SER A 103 9.41 0.92 -15.24
C SER A 103 9.32 1.77 -16.50
N TYR A 104 8.56 1.25 -17.47
CA TYR A 104 8.07 1.98 -18.62
C TYR A 104 6.61 2.28 -18.41
N ASP A 105 6.23 3.54 -18.51
CA ASP A 105 4.89 3.99 -18.17
C ASP A 105 4.33 4.88 -19.26
N THR A 106 3.04 4.72 -19.54
CA THR A 106 2.24 5.62 -20.38
C THR A 106 0.98 5.99 -19.65
N GLU A 107 0.61 7.27 -19.73
CA GLU A 107 -0.60 7.77 -19.07
C GLU A 107 -1.38 8.67 -20.01
N PHE A 108 -2.70 8.53 -20.01
CA PHE A 108 -3.62 9.25 -20.88
C PHE A 108 -4.83 9.72 -20.10
N THR A 109 -5.21 10.97 -20.24
CA THR A 109 -6.49 11.47 -19.77
C THR A 109 -7.42 11.62 -20.96
N TRP A 110 -8.61 11.06 -20.85
CA TRP A 110 -9.60 11.06 -21.93
C TRP A 110 -10.68 12.08 -21.64
N GLU A 111 -11.07 12.81 -22.69
CA GLU A 111 -12.13 13.79 -22.66
C GLU A 111 -13.15 13.51 -23.77
N GLN A 112 -14.35 14.07 -23.61
CA GLN A 112 -15.41 14.00 -24.59
C GLN A 112 -15.68 15.40 -25.13
N GLY A 113 -15.53 15.57 -26.44
CA GLY A 113 -15.84 16.84 -27.11
C GLY A 113 -17.34 17.10 -27.19
N GLU A 114 -17.70 18.34 -27.51
CA GLU A 114 -19.11 18.75 -27.71
C GLU A 114 -19.82 17.92 -28.80
N ASP A 115 -19.09 17.37 -29.75
CA ASP A 115 -19.60 16.49 -30.80
C ASP A 115 -19.79 15.02 -30.33
N GLY A 116 -19.53 14.75 -29.05
CA GLY A 116 -19.61 13.42 -28.44
C GLY A 116 -18.46 12.50 -28.78
N LYS A 117 -17.46 12.95 -29.54
CA LYS A 117 -16.26 12.16 -29.84
C LYS A 117 -15.28 12.20 -28.67
N THR A 118 -14.64 11.07 -28.43
CA THR A 118 -13.60 10.93 -27.41
C THR A 118 -12.23 11.27 -28.00
N TYR A 119 -11.42 12.00 -27.23
CA TYR A 119 -10.03 12.31 -27.56
C TYR A 119 -9.16 12.23 -26.32
N VAL A 120 -7.85 12.21 -26.48
CA VAL A 120 -6.86 12.24 -25.39
C VAL A 120 -6.48 13.69 -25.13
N ASN A 121 -6.74 14.21 -23.94
CA ASN A 121 -6.41 15.58 -23.53
C ASN A 121 -5.00 15.70 -22.93
N ASP A 122 -4.57 14.70 -22.19
CA ASP A 122 -3.21 14.62 -21.64
C ASP A 122 -2.57 13.30 -22.07
N TYR A 123 -1.38 13.38 -22.70
CA TYR A 123 -0.69 12.22 -23.25
C TYR A 123 0.74 12.19 -22.72
N GLN A 124 1.09 11.17 -21.91
CA GLN A 124 2.38 11.11 -21.24
C GLN A 124 3.13 9.81 -21.55
N ILE A 125 4.44 9.95 -21.75
CA ILE A 125 5.40 8.85 -21.81
C ILE A 125 6.40 9.08 -20.68
N ARG A 126 6.55 8.08 -19.81
CA ARG A 126 7.39 8.18 -18.60
C ARG A 126 8.34 7.00 -18.53
N GLN A 127 9.52 7.25 -17.99
CA GLN A 127 10.50 6.23 -17.63
C GLN A 127 11.03 6.47 -16.23
N TYR A 128 10.95 5.45 -15.38
CA TYR A 128 11.38 5.50 -14.00
C TYR A 128 12.59 4.61 -13.77
N TYR A 129 13.48 5.09 -12.92
CA TYR A 129 14.56 4.32 -12.33
C TYR A 129 14.51 4.49 -10.82
N VAL A 130 14.41 3.38 -10.09
CA VAL A 130 14.34 3.36 -8.63
C VAL A 130 15.40 2.41 -8.09
N THR A 131 16.19 2.88 -7.13
CA THR A 131 17.04 2.00 -6.33
C THR A 131 16.50 1.96 -4.93
N ARG A 132 15.97 0.81 -4.52
CA ARG A 132 15.42 0.59 -3.18
C ARG A 132 16.42 -0.14 -2.31
N GLU A 133 16.83 0.51 -1.22
CA GLU A 133 17.69 -0.08 -0.20
C GLU A 133 16.91 -0.24 1.11
N ARG A 134 16.93 -1.45 1.66
CA ARG A 134 16.27 -1.77 2.93
C ARG A 134 17.28 -2.32 3.92
N GLN A 135 17.21 -1.84 5.15
CA GLN A 135 17.95 -2.33 6.30
C GLN A 135 16.96 -2.60 7.42
N SER A 136 16.99 -3.80 7.97
CA SER A 136 16.06 -4.18 9.01
C SER A 136 16.78 -4.94 10.11
N TYR A 137 16.45 -4.60 11.36
CA TYR A 137 17.02 -5.21 12.55
C TYR A 137 15.88 -5.57 13.49
N SER A 138 15.94 -6.74 14.12
CA SER A 138 15.01 -7.13 15.15
C SER A 138 15.70 -7.81 16.30
N ALA A 139 15.16 -7.61 17.50
CA ALA A 139 15.55 -8.30 18.73
C ALA A 139 14.31 -8.77 19.48
N ALA A 140 14.32 -10.00 19.96
CA ALA A 140 13.31 -10.54 20.86
C ALA A 140 14.01 -11.18 22.06
N LEU A 141 13.52 -10.83 23.26
CA LEU A 141 13.92 -11.40 24.52
C LEU A 141 12.68 -11.98 25.20
N ASP A 142 12.77 -13.15 25.74
CA ASP A 142 11.80 -13.70 26.66
C ASP A 142 12.49 -14.18 27.92
N TRP A 143 11.91 -13.83 29.05
CA TRP A 143 12.43 -14.20 30.37
C TRP A 143 11.38 -14.94 31.17
N ASP A 144 11.59 -16.26 31.35
CA ASP A 144 10.81 -17.11 32.18
C ASP A 144 11.31 -16.96 33.67
N ILE A 145 10.74 -15.96 34.39
CA ILE A 145 11.09 -15.69 35.78
C ILE A 145 10.87 -16.97 36.61
N ASN A 146 9.70 -17.57 36.42
CA ASN A 146 9.32 -18.88 36.96
C ASN A 146 8.17 -19.47 36.12
N ALA A 147 7.62 -20.60 36.50
CA ALA A 147 6.54 -21.28 35.77
C ALA A 147 5.26 -20.45 35.58
N ASN A 148 5.04 -19.41 36.39
CA ASN A 148 3.83 -18.61 36.40
C ASN A 148 4.03 -17.18 35.84
N HIS A 149 5.27 -16.74 35.66
CA HIS A 149 5.57 -15.36 35.32
C HIS A 149 6.61 -15.30 34.22
N LYS A 150 6.22 -14.68 33.08
CA LYS A 150 7.07 -14.46 31.91
C LYS A 150 7.05 -12.98 31.53
N LEU A 151 8.21 -12.45 31.18
CA LEU A 151 8.37 -11.13 30.53
C LEU A 151 8.88 -11.28 29.12
N THR A 152 8.45 -10.40 28.26
CA THR A 152 8.90 -10.36 26.86
C THR A 152 9.27 -8.94 26.47
N PHE A 153 10.33 -8.83 25.68
CA PHE A 153 10.68 -7.60 24.96
C PHE A 153 10.83 -7.91 23.49
N LYS A 154 10.28 -7.04 22.64
CA LYS A 154 10.48 -7.08 21.20
C LYS A 154 10.85 -5.70 20.69
N GLY A 155 11.85 -5.64 19.81
CA GLY A 155 12.26 -4.42 19.14
C GLY A 155 12.45 -4.67 17.65
N ILE A 156 11.96 -3.76 16.82
CA ILE A 156 12.18 -3.76 15.37
C ILE A 156 12.61 -2.36 14.95
N PHE A 157 13.58 -2.31 14.06
CA PHE A 157 13.97 -1.09 13.35
C PHE A 157 14.11 -1.40 11.85
N ASN A 158 13.40 -0.62 11.03
CA ASN A 158 13.49 -0.71 9.57
C ASN A 158 13.84 0.66 9.00
N ASN A 159 14.76 0.69 8.05
CA ASN A 159 15.08 1.85 7.22
C ASN A 159 14.97 1.44 5.75
N ARG A 160 14.21 2.22 4.99
CA ARG A 160 14.06 2.08 3.54
C ARG A 160 14.43 3.40 2.89
N ASN A 161 15.34 3.35 1.95
CA ASN A 161 15.70 4.49 1.10
C ASN A 161 15.33 4.14 -0.34
N ASP A 162 14.54 4.98 -0.98
CA ASP A 162 14.20 4.89 -2.39
C ASP A 162 14.80 6.10 -3.10
N TRP A 163 15.78 5.87 -3.96
CA TRP A 163 16.33 6.87 -4.86
C TRP A 163 15.66 6.73 -6.20
N GLU A 164 14.90 7.76 -6.61
CA GLU A 164 14.08 7.74 -7.81
C GLU A 164 14.46 8.87 -8.76
N ASN A 165 14.57 8.53 -10.06
CA ASN A 165 14.57 9.47 -11.15
C ASN A 165 13.41 9.15 -12.09
N ARG A 166 12.79 10.20 -12.67
CA ARG A 166 11.76 10.08 -13.69
C ARG A 166 12.07 11.02 -14.86
N TYR A 167 11.88 10.51 -16.05
CA TYR A 167 11.90 11.26 -17.28
C TYR A 167 10.51 11.21 -17.90
N ARG A 168 9.91 12.39 -18.18
CA ARG A 168 8.53 12.50 -18.67
C ARG A 168 8.45 13.42 -19.88
N THR A 169 7.86 12.93 -20.98
CA THR A 169 7.37 13.73 -22.09
C THR A 169 5.85 13.79 -21.97
N ASN A 170 5.28 14.98 -21.99
CA ASN A 170 3.85 15.21 -21.89
C ASN A 170 3.37 16.11 -23.03
N LEU A 171 2.32 15.68 -23.76
CA LEU A 171 1.51 16.54 -24.60
C LEU A 171 0.32 16.99 -23.77
N LYS A 172 0.44 18.18 -23.18
CA LYS A 172 -0.56 18.76 -22.31
C LYS A 172 -1.55 19.61 -23.11
N ASP A 173 -2.81 19.65 -22.65
CA ASP A 173 -3.91 20.36 -23.30
C ASP A 173 -3.99 19.94 -24.79
N LEU A 174 -3.93 18.63 -25.03
CA LEU A 174 -4.01 18.06 -26.37
C LEU A 174 -5.48 18.12 -26.83
N GLU A 175 -5.73 18.99 -27.79
CA GLU A 175 -7.06 19.24 -28.29
C GLU A 175 -7.44 18.25 -29.43
N ALA A 176 -8.73 18.16 -29.72
CA ALA A 176 -9.24 17.28 -30.79
C ALA A 176 -8.63 17.58 -32.18
N ASP A 177 -8.15 18.81 -32.45
CA ASP A 177 -7.47 19.21 -33.65
C ASP A 177 -5.98 18.85 -33.70
N GLY A 178 -5.49 18.21 -32.63
CA GLY A 178 -4.10 17.79 -32.42
C GLY A 178 -3.17 18.90 -31.91
N SER A 179 -3.67 20.09 -31.55
CA SER A 179 -2.83 21.10 -30.90
C SER A 179 -2.51 20.76 -29.48
N ALA A 180 -1.28 21.01 -29.06
CA ALA A 180 -0.83 20.71 -27.68
C ALA A 180 0.33 21.59 -27.25
N THR A 181 0.58 21.65 -25.96
CA THR A 181 1.83 22.11 -25.34
C THR A 181 2.69 20.89 -25.02
N VAL A 182 3.89 20.82 -25.58
CA VAL A 182 4.86 19.79 -25.21
C VAL A 182 5.58 20.19 -23.94
N ARG A 183 5.60 19.31 -22.94
CA ARG A 183 6.39 19.47 -21.72
C ARG A 183 7.40 18.34 -21.61
N ILE A 184 8.63 18.68 -21.20
CA ILE A 184 9.73 17.72 -21.02
C ILE A 184 10.32 17.93 -19.64
N GLN A 185 10.12 16.93 -18.77
CA GLN A 185 10.42 17.04 -17.36
C GLN A 185 11.40 15.98 -16.89
N THR A 186 12.38 16.40 -16.08
CA THR A 186 13.26 15.52 -15.33
C THR A 186 13.01 15.67 -13.84
N LYS A 187 12.81 14.55 -13.16
CA LYS A 187 12.77 14.43 -11.70
C LYS A 187 14.13 13.96 -11.20
N ALA A 188 14.71 14.72 -10.27
CA ALA A 188 16.02 14.48 -9.72
C ALA A 188 16.07 14.81 -8.20
N GLY A 189 17.25 14.81 -7.63
CA GLY A 189 17.58 15.31 -6.30
C GLY A 189 18.98 15.89 -6.32
N THR A 190 19.58 16.20 -5.17
CA THR A 190 20.92 16.74 -5.04
C THR A 190 22.00 15.66 -5.16
N PRO A 191 23.29 16.03 -5.39
CA PRO A 191 24.43 15.11 -5.41
C PRO A 191 24.55 14.27 -4.14
N ASP A 192 24.22 14.84 -2.96
CA ASP A 192 24.22 14.14 -1.67
C ASP A 192 23.25 12.95 -1.65
N ASN A 193 22.22 12.99 -2.51
CA ASN A 193 21.24 11.94 -2.69
C ASN A 193 21.33 11.24 -4.06
N ARG A 194 22.56 11.09 -4.59
CA ARG A 194 22.83 10.38 -5.86
C ARG A 194 22.14 11.02 -7.08
N ASN A 195 21.91 12.34 -7.05
CA ASN A 195 21.13 13.09 -8.04
C ASN A 195 19.73 12.49 -8.29
N ALA A 196 19.13 11.91 -7.26
CA ALA A 196 17.82 11.31 -7.30
C ALA A 196 16.95 11.81 -6.15
N ARG A 197 15.65 11.89 -6.34
CA ARG A 197 14.73 12.08 -5.21
C ARG A 197 14.97 10.97 -4.21
N LEU A 198 15.34 11.31 -2.99
CA LEU A 198 15.39 10.38 -1.88
C LEU A 198 14.04 10.40 -1.15
N GLU A 199 13.41 9.24 -1.04
CA GLU A 199 12.35 8.99 -0.07
C GLU A 199 12.90 8.04 1.00
N ARG A 200 13.07 8.55 2.21
CA ARG A 200 13.58 7.80 3.36
C ARG A 200 12.44 7.49 4.32
N GLN A 201 12.14 6.22 4.47
CA GLN A 201 11.13 5.75 5.41
C GLN A 201 11.79 4.96 6.53
N ARG A 202 11.52 5.37 7.78
CA ARG A 202 12.00 4.67 8.98
C ARG A 202 10.84 4.24 9.83
N THR A 203 10.93 3.03 10.37
CA THR A 203 9.94 2.51 11.32
C THR A 203 10.69 1.85 12.47
N MET A 204 10.32 2.20 13.70
CA MET A 204 10.75 1.51 14.91
C MET A 204 9.53 1.14 15.75
N ASP A 205 9.58 -0.03 16.37
CA ASP A 205 8.58 -0.49 17.33
C ASP A 205 9.32 -1.20 18.47
N PHE A 206 8.99 -0.80 19.69
CA PHE A 206 9.48 -1.43 20.92
C PHE A 206 8.28 -1.85 21.76
N ALA A 207 8.20 -3.11 22.11
CA ALA A 207 7.12 -3.68 22.89
C ALA A 207 7.65 -4.44 24.10
N LEU A 208 7.05 -4.17 25.25
CA LEU A 208 7.19 -4.94 26.48
C LEU A 208 5.89 -5.68 26.75
N GLY A 209 5.98 -6.93 27.20
CA GLY A 209 4.83 -7.73 27.58
C GLY A 209 5.11 -8.54 28.84
N GLY A 210 4.04 -8.86 29.55
CA GLY A 210 4.09 -9.77 30.69
C GLY A 210 2.91 -10.73 30.69
N GLU A 211 3.18 -11.97 31.00
CA GLU A 211 2.18 -13.03 31.19
C GLU A 211 2.29 -13.56 32.63
N HIS A 212 1.17 -13.60 33.33
CA HIS A 212 1.13 -13.93 34.76
C HIS A 212 -0.02 -14.87 35.06
N LEU A 213 0.27 -15.93 35.80
CA LEU A 213 -0.70 -16.89 36.30
C LEU A 213 -0.83 -16.74 37.84
N PHE A 214 -2.03 -16.43 38.31
CA PHE A 214 -2.37 -16.32 39.74
C PHE A 214 -3.42 -17.38 40.07
N GLY A 215 -2.98 -18.61 40.29
CA GLY A 215 -3.87 -19.76 40.38
C GLY A 215 -4.61 -19.98 39.03
N PRO A 216 -5.96 -19.99 39.02
CA PRO A 216 -6.72 -20.12 37.79
C PRO A 216 -6.82 -18.82 36.99
N PHE A 217 -6.45 -17.69 37.56
CA PHE A 217 -6.56 -16.38 36.94
C PHE A 217 -5.30 -16.07 36.12
N ALA A 218 -5.47 -15.80 34.83
CA ALA A 218 -4.38 -15.39 33.99
C ALA A 218 -4.52 -13.90 33.61
N MET A 219 -3.40 -13.20 33.61
CA MET A 219 -3.27 -11.80 33.20
C MET A 219 -2.17 -11.69 32.15
N ASP A 220 -2.41 -10.96 31.10
CA ASP A 220 -1.38 -10.47 30.19
C ASP A 220 -1.48 -8.95 30.00
N TRP A 221 -0.32 -8.32 29.83
CA TRP A 221 -0.26 -6.90 29.55
C TRP A 221 0.79 -6.61 28.48
N HIS A 222 0.57 -5.56 27.70
CA HIS A 222 1.48 -5.07 26.69
C HIS A 222 1.58 -3.55 26.75
N ALA A 223 2.82 -3.05 26.67
CA ALA A 223 3.14 -1.64 26.49
C ALA A 223 4.02 -1.50 25.24
N SER A 224 3.67 -0.65 24.30
CA SER A 224 4.51 -0.43 23.12
C SER A 224 4.60 1.04 22.75
N TYR A 225 5.75 1.38 22.15
CA TYR A 225 6.02 2.64 21.50
C TYR A 225 6.48 2.36 20.08
N ALA A 226 5.74 2.91 19.12
CA ALA A 226 6.11 2.87 17.70
C ALA A 226 6.31 4.29 17.16
N LYS A 227 7.28 4.43 16.27
CA LYS A 227 7.52 5.66 15.50
C LYS A 227 7.76 5.30 14.05
N ALA A 228 7.08 6.01 13.16
CA ALA A 228 7.32 5.97 11.73
C ALA A 228 7.63 7.37 11.22
N SER A 229 8.51 7.48 10.23
CA SER A 229 8.78 8.74 9.54
C SER A 229 9.00 8.49 8.05
N GLU A 230 8.63 9.49 7.25
CA GLU A 230 8.97 9.61 5.85
C GLU A 230 9.60 10.98 5.62
N GLU A 231 10.78 10.99 5.04
CA GLU A 231 11.56 12.20 4.75
C GLU A 231 11.88 12.24 3.25
N ARG A 232 11.55 13.33 2.59
CA ARG A 232 11.98 13.68 1.22
C ARG A 232 12.76 14.98 1.29
N PRO A 233 14.08 14.92 1.50
CA PRO A 233 14.88 16.12 1.79
C PRO A 233 15.06 17.04 0.59
N ASN A 234 14.93 16.53 -0.63
CA ASN A 234 15.12 17.29 -1.85
C ASN A 234 14.53 16.54 -3.06
N GLU A 235 13.37 16.92 -3.47
CA GLU A 235 12.74 16.46 -4.70
C GLU A 235 12.75 17.61 -5.68
N ARG A 236 13.57 17.51 -6.75
CA ARG A 236 13.75 18.56 -7.76
C ARG A 236 13.07 18.19 -9.05
N TYR A 237 12.42 19.18 -9.65
CA TYR A 237 11.90 19.10 -11.01
C TYR A 237 12.48 20.24 -11.86
N ILE A 238 12.89 19.89 -13.07
CA ILE A 238 13.13 20.83 -14.15
C ILE A 238 12.20 20.49 -15.28
N ASP A 239 11.39 21.45 -15.73
CA ASP A 239 10.34 21.25 -16.73
C ASP A 239 10.46 22.31 -17.81
N PHE A 240 10.57 21.89 -19.07
CA PHE A 240 10.62 22.73 -20.24
C PHE A 240 9.33 22.60 -21.03
N GLN A 241 8.90 23.69 -21.70
CA GLN A 241 7.70 23.70 -22.51
C GLN A 241 7.94 24.25 -23.92
N LEU A 242 7.17 23.73 -24.87
CA LEU A 242 7.05 24.26 -26.22
C LEU A 242 5.57 24.29 -26.61
N LYS A 243 5.01 25.50 -26.70
CA LYS A 243 3.57 25.72 -26.99
C LYS A 243 3.26 25.59 -28.45
N LYS A 244 1.95 25.43 -28.77
CA LYS A 244 1.39 25.48 -30.13
C LYS A 244 1.99 24.44 -31.08
N GLN A 245 2.23 23.23 -30.57
CA GLN A 245 2.67 22.11 -31.39
C GLN A 245 1.45 21.39 -31.98
N LYS A 246 1.64 20.66 -33.08
CA LYS A 246 0.59 19.89 -33.76
C LYS A 246 0.97 18.42 -33.84
N PHE A 247 -0.01 17.55 -33.61
CA PHE A 247 0.17 16.11 -33.62
C PHE A 247 -0.94 15.41 -34.40
N ASN A 248 -0.59 14.31 -35.04
CA ASN A 248 -1.57 13.32 -35.47
C ASN A 248 -1.70 12.30 -34.35
N VAL A 249 -2.91 12.15 -33.84
CA VAL A 249 -3.20 11.17 -32.74
C VAL A 249 -3.99 10.03 -33.37
N ASP A 250 -3.39 8.85 -33.36
CA ASP A 250 -4.04 7.60 -33.78
C ASP A 250 -4.75 6.95 -32.57
N LEU A 251 -6.08 6.97 -32.60
CA LEU A 251 -6.97 6.36 -31.63
C LEU A 251 -7.63 5.06 -32.15
N SER A 252 -7.17 4.51 -33.28
CA SER A 252 -7.70 3.24 -33.80
C SER A 252 -7.55 2.09 -32.81
N ASN A 253 -6.60 2.21 -31.87
CA ASN A 253 -6.44 1.35 -30.72
C ASN A 253 -6.37 2.18 -29.43
N GLU A 254 -7.50 2.41 -28.77
CA GLU A 254 -7.62 3.18 -27.53
C GLU A 254 -6.82 2.55 -26.35
N ARG A 255 -6.44 1.28 -26.46
CA ARG A 255 -5.52 0.66 -25.50
C ARG A 255 -4.10 1.18 -25.62
N GLN A 256 -3.73 1.69 -26.77
CA GLN A 256 -2.39 2.18 -27.08
C GLN A 256 -2.49 3.39 -28.00
N PRO A 257 -3.05 4.53 -27.56
CA PRO A 257 -3.06 5.76 -28.33
C PRO A 257 -1.65 6.11 -28.80
N PHE A 258 -1.52 6.69 -29.98
CA PHE A 258 -0.21 7.03 -30.51
C PHE A 258 -0.18 8.39 -31.17
N ALA A 259 0.65 9.29 -30.65
CA ALA A 259 0.82 10.64 -31.18
C ALA A 259 2.10 10.74 -31.98
N THR A 260 2.01 11.37 -33.18
CA THR A 260 3.17 11.67 -34.03
C THR A 260 3.22 13.17 -34.37
N PRO A 261 4.41 13.80 -34.30
CA PRO A 261 4.57 15.20 -34.63
C PRO A 261 4.13 15.51 -36.08
N LYS A 262 3.51 16.67 -36.28
CA LYS A 262 3.06 17.19 -37.56
C LYS A 262 3.55 18.62 -37.77
N ASP A 263 3.70 19.06 -39.02
CA ASP A 263 4.00 20.45 -39.41
C ASP A 263 5.28 21.03 -38.75
N GLY A 264 6.32 20.22 -38.60
CA GLY A 264 7.60 20.64 -38.00
C GLY A 264 7.57 20.71 -36.46
N SER A 265 6.52 20.20 -35.83
CA SER A 265 6.42 20.02 -34.38
C SER A 265 7.39 18.94 -33.87
N THR A 266 7.68 18.94 -32.56
CA THR A 266 8.65 18.03 -31.94
C THR A 266 8.25 17.64 -30.52
N MET A 267 8.62 16.43 -30.11
CA MET A 267 8.59 15.98 -28.71
C MET A 267 10.01 15.88 -28.10
N THR A 268 11.02 16.43 -28.79
CA THR A 268 12.41 16.35 -28.36
C THR A 268 12.90 17.72 -27.91
N LEU A 269 13.49 17.78 -26.72
CA LEU A 269 14.06 19.01 -26.15
C LEU A 269 15.10 19.62 -27.09
N ASN A 270 14.93 20.90 -27.43
CA ASN A 270 15.82 21.68 -28.29
C ASN A 270 15.76 23.18 -27.94
N ASP A 271 16.43 24.01 -28.72
CA ASP A 271 16.56 25.47 -28.56
C ASP A 271 15.26 26.28 -28.68
N LYS A 272 14.14 25.65 -29.09
CA LYS A 272 12.83 26.32 -29.18
C LYS A 272 12.03 26.22 -27.85
N PHE A 273 12.46 25.38 -26.94
CA PHE A 273 11.82 25.24 -25.62
C PHE A 273 12.20 26.39 -24.70
N SER A 274 11.32 26.78 -23.80
CA SER A 274 11.59 27.67 -22.67
C SER A 274 11.46 26.91 -21.35
N LEU A 275 12.09 27.42 -20.29
CA LEU A 275 11.86 26.92 -18.96
C LEU A 275 10.40 27.17 -18.57
N LYS A 276 9.73 26.15 -18.05
CA LYS A 276 8.38 26.27 -17.51
C LYS A 276 8.42 26.34 -15.98
N GLU A 277 9.26 25.48 -15.37
CA GLU A 277 9.26 25.30 -13.93
C GLU A 277 10.60 24.70 -13.48
N LEU A 278 11.16 25.25 -12.41
CA LEU A 278 12.30 24.70 -11.70
C LEU A 278 11.96 24.72 -10.21
N THR A 279 11.76 23.55 -9.61
CA THR A 279 11.24 23.46 -8.24
C THR A 279 12.09 22.55 -7.36
N GLU A 280 12.05 22.81 -6.05
CA GLU A 280 12.55 21.91 -5.02
C GLU A 280 11.53 21.80 -3.89
N GLN A 281 11.16 20.54 -3.58
CA GLN A 281 10.26 20.21 -2.49
C GLN A 281 11.01 19.47 -1.40
N GLN A 282 10.67 19.78 -0.14
CA GLN A 282 11.08 19.05 1.04
C GLN A 282 9.81 18.57 1.77
N GLU A 283 9.78 17.32 2.20
CA GLU A 283 8.64 16.77 2.93
C GLU A 283 9.13 15.95 4.14
N ASP A 284 8.49 16.17 5.28
CA ASP A 284 8.71 15.42 6.53
C ASP A 284 7.36 14.98 7.09
N ILE A 285 7.16 13.68 7.23
CA ILE A 285 5.97 13.08 7.85
C ILE A 285 6.42 12.26 9.04
N LYS A 286 5.83 12.51 10.21
CA LYS A 286 6.10 11.77 11.46
C LYS A 286 4.83 11.24 12.06
N GLU A 287 4.84 9.97 12.47
CA GLU A 287 3.76 9.31 13.20
C GLU A 287 4.32 8.60 14.42
N GLN A 288 3.66 8.75 15.57
CA GLN A 288 4.04 8.10 16.82
C GLN A 288 2.82 7.46 17.47
N ASP A 289 2.98 6.22 17.94
CA ASP A 289 1.96 5.46 18.63
C ASP A 289 2.47 5.05 20.02
N LEU A 290 1.70 5.36 21.05
CA LEU A 290 1.88 4.82 22.40
C LEU A 290 0.69 3.95 22.74
N LYS A 291 0.92 2.68 23.06
CA LYS A 291 -0.14 1.69 23.35
C LYS A 291 0.10 1.05 24.71
N PHE A 292 -0.99 0.88 25.44
CA PHE A 292 -1.01 0.05 26.65
C PHE A 292 -2.28 -0.79 26.66
N SER A 293 -2.16 -2.08 27.01
CA SER A 293 -3.30 -2.98 27.18
C SER A 293 -3.06 -3.94 28.33
N ALA A 294 -4.15 -4.32 29.01
CA ALA A 294 -4.18 -5.37 30.01
C ALA A 294 -5.40 -6.26 29.79
N ASN A 295 -5.18 -7.56 29.76
CA ASN A 295 -6.20 -8.57 29.54
C ASN A 295 -6.21 -9.56 30.72
N PHE A 296 -7.39 -10.02 31.06
CA PHE A 296 -7.63 -10.93 32.15
C PHE A 296 -8.47 -12.12 31.68
N LYS A 297 -8.14 -13.30 32.12
CA LYS A 297 -8.84 -14.55 31.79
C LYS A 297 -9.12 -15.36 33.04
N LEU A 298 -10.40 -15.69 33.22
CA LEU A 298 -10.88 -16.54 34.32
C LEU A 298 -11.56 -17.79 33.72
N PRO A 299 -10.94 -18.97 33.80
CA PRO A 299 -11.57 -20.21 33.40
C PRO A 299 -12.49 -20.71 34.51
N PHE A 300 -13.62 -21.34 34.14
CA PHE A 300 -14.57 -21.99 35.03
C PHE A 300 -14.46 -23.52 34.94
N LYS A 301 -14.88 -24.23 36.02
CA LYS A 301 -14.80 -25.71 36.08
C LYS A 301 -15.55 -26.43 34.96
N ASN A 302 -16.61 -25.83 34.44
CA ASN A 302 -17.42 -26.37 33.33
C ASN A 302 -16.81 -26.16 31.94
N GLY A 303 -15.57 -25.64 31.83
CA GLY A 303 -14.90 -25.37 30.57
C GLY A 303 -15.18 -23.99 30.00
N ASN A 304 -16.10 -23.22 30.58
CA ASN A 304 -16.36 -21.83 30.20
C ASN A 304 -15.20 -20.92 30.57
N LYS A 305 -15.09 -19.75 29.88
CA LYS A 305 -14.03 -18.76 30.14
C LYS A 305 -14.61 -17.36 30.05
N LEU A 306 -14.31 -16.54 31.07
CA LEU A 306 -14.54 -15.11 31.01
C LEU A 306 -13.21 -14.41 30.67
N LYS A 307 -13.24 -13.53 29.65
CA LYS A 307 -12.14 -12.65 29.36
C LYS A 307 -12.63 -11.21 29.43
N PHE A 308 -11.82 -10.32 29.94
CA PHE A 308 -12.08 -8.88 29.92
C PHE A 308 -10.76 -8.12 29.91
N GLY A 309 -10.80 -6.90 29.44
CA GLY A 309 -9.58 -6.10 29.35
C GLY A 309 -9.84 -4.67 28.94
N ALA A 310 -8.78 -3.88 28.99
CA ALA A 310 -8.77 -2.49 28.56
C ALA A 310 -7.53 -2.19 27.74
N LYS A 311 -7.67 -1.22 26.83
CA LYS A 311 -6.59 -0.77 25.95
C LYS A 311 -6.71 0.74 25.72
N VAL A 312 -5.58 1.43 25.72
CA VAL A 312 -5.45 2.83 25.33
C VAL A 312 -4.39 2.92 24.23
N VAL A 313 -4.73 3.61 23.16
CA VAL A 313 -3.82 3.92 22.06
C VAL A 313 -3.83 5.43 21.87
N ARG A 314 -2.66 6.05 21.92
CA ARG A 314 -2.48 7.46 21.59
C ARG A 314 -1.58 7.57 20.36
N LYS A 315 -2.10 8.20 19.32
CA LYS A 315 -1.39 8.45 18.05
C LYS A 315 -1.19 9.93 17.84
N THR A 316 -0.06 10.30 17.26
CA THR A 316 0.18 11.65 16.72
C THR A 316 0.71 11.53 15.32
N LYS A 317 0.30 12.45 14.45
CA LYS A 317 0.79 12.55 13.08
C LYS A 317 1.01 14.01 12.73
N ASP A 318 2.20 14.30 12.23
CA ASP A 318 2.63 15.61 11.77
C ASP A 318 3.09 15.47 10.31
N LYS A 319 2.63 16.38 9.45
CA LYS A 319 3.07 16.51 8.06
C LYS A 319 3.51 17.92 7.81
N GLU A 320 4.75 18.08 7.32
CA GLU A 320 5.34 19.36 6.91
C GLU A 320 5.91 19.24 5.52
N VAL A 321 5.53 20.15 4.65
CA VAL A 321 6.02 20.32 3.28
C VAL A 321 6.51 21.76 3.14
N ASP A 322 7.71 21.90 2.58
CA ASP A 322 8.21 23.16 2.05
C ASP A 322 8.40 23.01 0.54
N PHE A 323 7.87 23.96 -0.22
CA PHE A 323 7.93 23.97 -1.67
C PHE A 323 8.46 25.30 -2.17
N TYR A 324 9.48 25.23 -3.03
CA TYR A 324 10.13 26.42 -3.60
C TYR A 324 10.16 26.33 -5.12
N GLU A 325 9.84 27.44 -5.76
CA GLU A 325 10.04 27.69 -7.18
C GLU A 325 11.25 28.61 -7.39
N TYR A 326 11.99 28.38 -8.48
CA TYR A 326 13.21 29.10 -8.78
C TYR A 326 13.16 29.64 -10.19
N SER A 327 13.51 30.94 -10.35
CA SER A 327 13.64 31.61 -11.64
C SER A 327 15.11 31.97 -11.90
N PRO A 328 15.73 31.48 -12.98
CA PRO A 328 17.09 31.89 -13.30
C PRO A 328 17.15 33.37 -13.68
N LEU A 329 18.11 34.11 -13.12
CA LEU A 329 18.31 35.55 -13.43
C LEU A 329 18.74 35.80 -14.88
N ASN A 330 19.31 34.80 -15.54
CA ASN A 330 19.66 34.81 -16.95
C ASN A 330 19.13 33.53 -17.61
N GLU A 331 17.91 33.62 -18.16
CA GLU A 331 17.20 32.48 -18.76
C GLU A 331 17.93 31.96 -20.00
N ASP A 332 18.48 32.82 -20.85
CA ASP A 332 19.19 32.37 -22.07
C ASP A 332 20.43 31.52 -21.71
N ALA A 333 21.26 31.99 -20.77
CA ALA A 333 22.43 31.23 -20.31
C ALA A 333 22.03 29.93 -19.61
N PHE A 334 20.93 29.94 -18.86
CA PHE A 334 20.39 28.75 -18.22
C PHE A 334 19.93 27.72 -19.26
N MET A 335 19.17 28.16 -20.29
CA MET A 335 18.71 27.29 -21.36
C MET A 335 19.88 26.71 -22.18
N GLU A 336 20.88 27.53 -22.52
CA GLU A 336 22.07 27.05 -23.21
C GLU A 336 22.82 25.96 -22.42
N ASN A 337 22.97 26.16 -21.09
CA ASN A 337 23.58 25.16 -20.20
C ASN A 337 22.73 23.91 -20.08
N SER A 338 21.42 24.03 -19.98
CA SER A 338 20.50 22.88 -19.89
C SER A 338 20.60 22.00 -21.15
N LEU A 339 20.65 22.61 -22.32
CA LEU A 339 20.77 21.90 -23.61
C LEU A 339 22.13 21.20 -23.79
N LYS A 340 23.21 21.76 -23.24
CA LYS A 340 24.53 21.13 -23.24
C LYS A 340 24.62 19.90 -22.32
N ASN A 341 23.75 19.81 -21.33
CA ASN A 341 23.75 18.76 -20.30
C ASN A 341 22.53 17.85 -20.42
N THR A 342 22.15 17.49 -21.62
CA THR A 342 21.03 16.57 -21.89
C THR A 342 21.46 15.12 -21.86
N VAL A 343 20.46 14.23 -21.65
CA VAL A 343 20.60 12.78 -21.73
C VAL A 343 19.53 12.21 -22.66
N ASP A 344 19.93 11.24 -23.49
CA ASP A 344 19.00 10.48 -24.33
C ASP A 344 18.53 9.25 -23.56
N GLN A 345 17.21 9.15 -23.36
CA GLN A 345 16.54 8.04 -22.69
C GLN A 345 15.81 7.10 -23.66
N SER A 346 16.10 7.23 -24.97
CA SER A 346 15.54 6.32 -25.98
C SER A 346 15.95 4.88 -25.70
N ASN A 347 14.99 3.96 -25.73
CA ASN A 347 15.22 2.58 -25.35
C ASN A 347 14.51 1.62 -26.34
N LYS A 348 15.27 0.72 -26.96
CA LYS A 348 14.76 -0.28 -27.92
C LYS A 348 13.81 -1.33 -27.27
N HIS A 349 13.77 -1.37 -25.95
CA HIS A 349 12.97 -2.33 -25.18
C HIS A 349 11.81 -1.67 -24.44
N PHE A 350 11.44 -0.43 -24.84
CA PHE A 350 10.31 0.26 -24.22
C PHE A 350 9.02 -0.53 -24.42
N MET A 351 8.38 -0.92 -23.33
CA MET A 351 7.13 -1.70 -23.39
C MET A 351 5.90 -0.80 -23.45
N PRO A 352 4.82 -1.19 -24.17
CA PRO A 352 4.72 -2.43 -24.92
C PRO A 352 5.30 -2.33 -26.35
N ASN A 353 5.91 -3.42 -26.78
CA ASN A 353 6.31 -3.63 -28.19
C ASN A 353 7.16 -2.53 -28.81
N ASN A 354 7.93 -1.77 -28.02
CA ASN A 354 8.75 -0.65 -28.48
C ASN A 354 7.95 0.45 -29.23
N LYS A 355 6.66 0.58 -28.92
CA LYS A 355 5.76 1.53 -29.58
C LYS A 355 6.03 2.98 -29.12
N TYR A 356 6.32 3.15 -27.83
CA TYR A 356 6.62 4.44 -27.23
C TYR A 356 8.12 4.62 -27.04
N GLN A 357 8.56 5.88 -27.05
CA GLN A 357 9.95 6.22 -26.78
C GLN A 357 10.02 7.39 -25.81
N ALA A 358 10.81 7.27 -24.78
CA ALA A 358 11.36 8.42 -24.09
C ALA A 358 12.25 9.19 -25.07
N GLY A 359 12.55 10.43 -24.79
CA GLY A 359 13.33 11.28 -25.67
C GLY A 359 14.59 11.83 -24.99
N ILE A 360 14.91 13.08 -25.32
CA ILE A 360 16.05 13.83 -24.77
C ILE A 360 15.54 14.72 -23.64
N TYR A 361 16.23 14.68 -22.49
CA TYR A 361 15.89 15.38 -21.25
C TYR A 361 17.11 16.10 -20.68
N ALA A 362 16.91 17.10 -19.82
CA ALA A 362 17.97 17.57 -18.95
C ALA A 362 18.50 16.42 -18.09
N GLY A 363 19.82 16.29 -17.97
CA GLY A 363 20.44 15.22 -17.19
C GLY A 363 20.14 15.38 -15.68
N LYS A 364 19.95 14.28 -14.97
CA LYS A 364 19.75 14.30 -13.52
C LYS A 364 20.97 14.86 -12.78
N GLU A 365 22.16 14.62 -13.29
CA GLU A 365 23.42 15.16 -12.75
C GLU A 365 23.45 16.69 -12.86
N TYR A 366 23.02 17.22 -13.99
CA TYR A 366 22.88 18.66 -14.20
C TYR A 366 21.84 19.25 -13.27
N THR A 367 20.63 18.71 -13.26
CA THR A 367 19.53 19.17 -12.40
C THR A 367 19.92 19.12 -10.92
N GLY A 368 20.60 18.06 -10.50
CA GLY A 368 21.07 17.89 -9.13
C GLY A 368 22.17 18.88 -8.74
N SER A 369 23.04 19.25 -9.67
CA SER A 369 24.20 20.12 -9.40
C SER A 369 23.86 21.62 -9.37
N LEU A 370 22.60 22.01 -9.74
CA LEU A 370 22.17 23.41 -9.70
C LEU A 370 22.26 23.96 -8.26
N ASP A 371 23.02 25.04 -8.08
CA ASP A 371 23.10 25.76 -6.79
C ASP A 371 21.92 26.72 -6.65
N LEU A 372 20.75 26.15 -6.34
CA LEU A 372 19.47 26.84 -6.26
C LEU A 372 19.41 27.85 -5.10
N ASN A 373 20.31 27.79 -4.12
CA ASN A 373 20.40 28.77 -3.04
C ASN A 373 21.31 29.96 -3.37
N ASN A 374 21.91 29.98 -4.56
CA ASN A 374 22.75 31.09 -4.99
C ASN A 374 21.91 32.23 -5.56
N ALA A 375 21.66 33.26 -4.74
CA ALA A 375 20.87 34.44 -5.12
C ALA A 375 21.48 35.28 -6.25
N SER A 376 22.74 35.00 -6.69
CA SER A 376 23.30 35.63 -7.90
C SER A 376 22.93 34.90 -9.19
N LEU A 377 22.36 33.71 -9.09
CA LEU A 377 21.94 32.88 -10.23
C LEU A 377 20.45 32.69 -10.32
N PHE A 378 19.77 32.61 -9.16
CA PHE A 378 18.34 32.29 -9.07
C PHE A 378 17.62 33.23 -8.12
N GLU A 379 16.41 33.63 -8.50
CA GLU A 379 15.38 34.12 -7.61
C GLU A 379 14.66 32.91 -7.00
N LYS A 380 14.41 32.92 -5.68
CA LYS A 380 13.78 31.84 -4.93
C LYS A 380 12.47 32.32 -4.32
N GLU A 381 11.39 31.65 -4.60
CA GLU A 381 10.07 31.92 -4.07
C GLU A 381 9.54 30.69 -3.31
N GLN A 382 8.98 30.89 -2.11
CA GLN A 382 8.26 29.87 -1.39
C GLN A 382 6.80 29.88 -1.82
N VAL A 383 6.33 28.79 -2.37
CA VAL A 383 4.96 28.65 -2.89
C VAL A 383 4.00 28.42 -1.72
N GLN A 384 3.27 29.45 -1.33
CA GLN A 384 2.38 29.45 -0.16
C GLN A 384 1.24 28.44 -0.30
N GLU A 385 0.68 28.28 -1.48
CA GLU A 385 -0.40 27.35 -1.79
C GLU A 385 -0.03 25.90 -1.42
N GLU A 386 1.20 25.46 -1.68
CA GLU A 386 1.68 24.11 -1.38
C GLU A 386 1.77 23.81 0.12
N LEU A 387 1.94 24.87 0.95
CA LEU A 387 2.02 24.75 2.41
C LEU A 387 0.65 24.43 3.03
N ALA A 388 -0.45 24.62 2.31
CA ALA A 388 -1.79 24.35 2.80
C ALA A 388 -2.05 22.86 3.06
N GLY A 389 -1.25 21.97 2.47
CA GLY A 389 -1.28 20.51 2.74
C GLY A 389 -0.70 20.08 4.09
N ASN A 390 -0.11 21.01 4.89
CA ASN A 390 0.50 20.73 6.18
C ASN A 390 -0.54 20.58 7.30
N PHE A 391 -0.32 19.60 8.20
CA PHE A 391 -1.24 19.39 9.31
C PHE A 391 -0.60 18.69 10.51
N GLU A 392 -1.25 18.83 11.65
CA GLU A 392 -0.98 18.11 12.90
C GLU A 392 -2.26 17.39 13.33
N ALA A 393 -2.17 16.12 13.67
CA ALA A 393 -3.28 15.32 14.18
C ALA A 393 -2.90 14.54 15.44
N ARG A 394 -3.85 14.41 16.37
CA ARG A 394 -3.72 13.59 17.58
C ARG A 394 -4.99 12.82 17.79
N GLU A 395 -4.87 11.51 17.95
CA GLU A 395 -5.97 10.61 18.25
C GLU A 395 -5.69 9.86 19.55
N THR A 396 -6.70 9.70 20.39
CA THR A 396 -6.67 8.81 21.55
C THR A 396 -7.89 7.90 21.50
N VAL A 397 -7.66 6.60 21.42
CA VAL A 397 -8.69 5.56 21.48
C VAL A 397 -8.56 4.82 22.80
N SER A 398 -9.57 4.97 23.65
CA SER A 398 -9.69 4.23 24.91
C SER A 398 -10.77 3.18 24.75
N SER A 399 -10.47 1.92 25.06
CA SER A 399 -11.39 0.82 24.86
C SER A 399 -11.40 -0.16 26.04
N GLY A 400 -12.57 -0.79 26.24
CA GLY A 400 -12.75 -1.89 27.15
C GLY A 400 -13.59 -2.98 26.52
N TYR A 401 -13.39 -4.23 26.93
CA TYR A 401 -14.17 -5.35 26.44
C TYR A 401 -14.48 -6.38 27.50
N VAL A 402 -15.59 -7.10 27.27
CA VAL A 402 -15.94 -8.34 27.97
C VAL A 402 -16.27 -9.41 26.93
N ARG A 403 -15.75 -10.61 27.12
CA ARG A 403 -15.94 -11.77 26.25
C ARG A 403 -16.21 -13.01 27.09
N PHE A 404 -17.25 -13.76 26.76
CA PHE A 404 -17.61 -15.00 27.42
C PHE A 404 -17.59 -16.15 26.40
N ASP A 405 -16.66 -17.09 26.59
CA ASP A 405 -16.54 -18.31 25.82
C ASP A 405 -17.29 -19.44 26.57
N GLN A 406 -18.34 -19.98 25.97
CA GLN A 406 -19.22 -21.00 26.51
C GLN A 406 -19.06 -22.32 25.77
N LYS A 407 -18.86 -23.38 26.51
CA LYS A 407 -18.97 -24.75 26.05
C LYS A 407 -20.43 -25.19 26.21
N ILE A 408 -21.26 -25.06 25.19
CA ILE A 408 -22.70 -25.43 25.25
C ILE A 408 -22.85 -26.96 25.30
N THR A 409 -22.09 -27.65 24.44
CA THR A 409 -21.94 -29.11 24.45
C THR A 409 -20.48 -29.45 24.14
N ASP A 410 -20.12 -30.74 24.13
CA ASP A 410 -18.77 -31.17 23.71
C ASP A 410 -18.45 -30.84 22.26
N ARG A 411 -19.48 -30.54 21.45
CA ARG A 411 -19.35 -30.22 20.02
C ARG A 411 -19.66 -28.78 19.67
N VAL A 412 -20.33 -28.05 20.54
CA VAL A 412 -20.78 -26.68 20.30
C VAL A 412 -20.16 -25.72 21.29
N GLU A 413 -19.41 -24.77 20.76
CA GLU A 413 -18.83 -23.65 21.50
C GLU A 413 -19.48 -22.35 21.02
N LEU A 414 -19.83 -21.46 21.96
CA LEU A 414 -20.38 -20.14 21.69
C LEU A 414 -19.49 -19.08 22.33
N MET A 415 -19.10 -18.07 21.59
CA MET A 415 -18.45 -16.88 22.09
C MET A 415 -19.38 -15.69 21.94
N SER A 416 -19.60 -14.96 23.02
CA SER A 416 -20.33 -13.69 23.00
C SER A 416 -19.52 -12.62 23.69
N GLY A 417 -19.64 -11.38 23.24
CA GLY A 417 -18.94 -10.28 23.90
C GLY A 417 -19.29 -8.92 23.33
N LEU A 418 -18.83 -7.92 24.05
CA LEU A 418 -19.00 -6.50 23.72
C LEU A 418 -17.69 -5.77 23.91
N ARG A 419 -17.32 -4.97 22.94
CA ARG A 419 -16.24 -3.98 23.03
C ARG A 419 -16.85 -2.57 22.94
N ILE A 420 -16.32 -1.66 23.74
CA ILE A 420 -16.68 -0.24 23.71
C ILE A 420 -15.41 0.55 23.41
N GLU A 421 -15.46 1.44 22.43
CA GLU A 421 -14.35 2.33 22.09
C GLU A 421 -14.79 3.78 22.17
N ASN A 422 -14.03 4.60 22.91
CA ASN A 422 -14.13 6.05 22.93
C ASN A 422 -12.96 6.64 22.16
N THR A 423 -13.25 7.33 21.07
CA THR A 423 -12.26 8.00 20.20
C THR A 423 -12.32 9.51 20.45
N ASN A 424 -11.17 10.10 20.76
CA ASN A 424 -10.98 11.55 20.86
C ASN A 424 -9.93 11.96 19.83
N LEU A 425 -10.30 12.84 18.92
CA LEU A 425 -9.48 13.33 17.83
C LEU A 425 -9.32 14.85 17.96
N ALA A 426 -8.10 15.35 17.75
CA ALA A 426 -7.79 16.76 17.67
C ALA A 426 -6.86 16.98 16.48
N TYR A 427 -7.13 17.98 15.66
CA TYR A 427 -6.33 18.27 14.48
C TYR A 427 -6.29 19.77 14.16
N THR A 428 -5.20 20.18 13.50
CA THR A 428 -4.95 21.54 13.01
C THR A 428 -4.42 21.41 11.58
N GLY A 429 -5.06 22.06 10.64
CA GLY A 429 -4.61 22.15 9.25
C GLY A 429 -4.07 23.54 8.91
N ARG A 430 -3.94 23.80 7.62
CA ARG A 430 -3.63 25.13 7.09
C ARG A 430 -4.59 25.47 5.95
N THR A 431 -4.88 26.76 5.79
CA THR A 431 -5.67 27.32 4.69
C THR A 431 -4.81 28.32 3.93
N TYR A 432 -4.92 28.32 2.62
CA TYR A 432 -4.29 29.26 1.73
C TYR A 432 -5.30 30.36 1.33
N ASP A 433 -4.88 31.59 1.39
CA ASP A 433 -5.60 32.76 0.89
C ASP A 433 -4.91 33.25 -0.38
N ALA A 434 -5.60 33.15 -1.53
CA ALA A 434 -5.03 33.50 -2.82
C ALA A 434 -4.94 35.02 -3.06
N ASP A 435 -5.77 35.82 -2.39
CA ASP A 435 -5.77 37.27 -2.52
C ASP A 435 -4.56 37.91 -1.80
N GLU A 436 -4.15 37.33 -0.68
CA GLU A 436 -3.02 37.79 0.13
C GLU A 436 -1.74 36.98 -0.12
N ASP A 437 -1.82 35.86 -0.86
CA ASP A 437 -0.76 34.87 -1.05
C ASP A 437 -0.12 34.38 0.26
N ILE A 438 -0.95 34.06 1.25
CA ILE A 438 -0.52 33.66 2.58
C ILE A 438 -1.19 32.36 3.01
N THR A 439 -0.39 31.46 3.60
CA THR A 439 -0.90 30.24 4.24
C THR A 439 -0.92 30.40 5.76
N SER A 440 -2.09 30.19 6.37
CA SER A 440 -2.34 30.34 7.79
C SER A 440 -2.77 29.03 8.45
N LYS A 441 -2.42 28.84 9.73
CA LYS A 441 -2.92 27.70 10.53
C LYS A 441 -4.41 27.89 10.83
N THR A 442 -5.20 26.81 10.67
CA THR A 442 -6.59 26.77 11.10
C THR A 442 -6.71 26.70 12.62
N GLU A 443 -7.88 27.03 13.16
CA GLU A 443 -8.18 26.71 14.55
C GLU A 443 -8.14 25.20 14.78
N ARG A 444 -7.73 24.80 15.98
CA ARG A 444 -7.71 23.40 16.39
C ARG A 444 -9.13 22.87 16.54
N ARG A 445 -9.46 21.84 15.75
CA ARG A 445 -10.74 21.17 15.84
C ARG A 445 -10.65 19.92 16.73
N HIS A 446 -11.76 19.62 17.41
CA HIS A 446 -11.92 18.45 18.26
C HIS A 446 -13.15 17.65 17.84
N ASN A 447 -13.01 16.35 17.77
CA ASN A 447 -14.12 15.42 17.54
C ASN A 447 -14.04 14.27 18.56
N SER A 448 -15.18 13.82 19.07
CA SER A 448 -15.26 12.72 20.03
C SER A 448 -16.50 11.89 19.80
N TYR A 449 -16.36 10.56 19.80
CA TYR A 449 -17.48 9.64 19.64
C TYR A 449 -17.23 8.31 20.36
N ILE A 450 -18.32 7.59 20.64
CA ILE A 450 -18.30 6.28 21.31
C ILE A 450 -18.98 5.26 20.41
N ASN A 451 -18.32 4.09 20.23
CA ASN A 451 -18.86 2.97 19.47
C ASN A 451 -19.05 1.74 20.36
N PHE A 452 -20.19 1.04 20.16
CA PHE A 452 -20.53 -0.22 20.78
C PHE A 452 -20.42 -1.33 19.73
N LEU A 453 -19.61 -2.34 20.00
CA LEU A 453 -19.15 -3.32 19.01
C LEU A 453 -19.41 -4.75 19.53
N PRO A 454 -20.65 -5.24 19.41
CA PRO A 454 -21.03 -6.59 19.81
C PRO A 454 -20.44 -7.65 18.88
N SER A 455 -20.16 -8.84 19.42
CA SER A 455 -19.70 -9.99 18.66
C SER A 455 -20.33 -11.27 19.18
N LEU A 456 -20.76 -12.15 18.28
CA LEU A 456 -21.30 -13.46 18.55
C LEU A 456 -20.72 -14.46 17.56
N LEU A 457 -20.04 -15.49 18.06
CA LEU A 457 -19.42 -16.53 17.23
C LEU A 457 -19.84 -17.90 17.74
N MET A 458 -20.25 -18.77 16.83
CA MET A 458 -20.57 -20.17 17.12
C MET A 458 -19.60 -21.07 16.34
N LYS A 459 -19.10 -22.09 17.02
CA LYS A 459 -18.32 -23.16 16.40
C LYS A 459 -18.99 -24.49 16.73
N TRP A 460 -19.33 -25.23 15.70
CA TRP A 460 -19.91 -26.58 15.80
C TRP A 460 -18.98 -27.61 15.19
N ASN A 461 -18.38 -28.46 16.02
CA ASN A 461 -17.63 -29.63 15.60
C ASN A 461 -18.64 -30.76 15.30
N VAL A 462 -19.13 -30.84 14.08
CA VAL A 462 -20.12 -31.85 13.66
C VAL A 462 -19.57 -33.25 13.91
N ASN A 463 -18.29 -33.44 13.54
CA ASN A 463 -17.45 -34.58 13.88
C ASN A 463 -15.98 -34.14 13.95
N GLU A 464 -15.05 -35.10 14.06
CA GLU A 464 -13.59 -34.79 14.13
C GLU A 464 -13.06 -34.10 12.89
N ASP A 465 -13.60 -34.43 11.71
CA ASP A 465 -13.13 -33.98 10.40
C ASP A 465 -13.95 -32.79 9.86
N PHE A 466 -15.16 -32.55 10.34
CA PHE A 466 -16.07 -31.53 9.78
C PHE A 466 -16.50 -30.50 10.84
N LYS A 467 -16.23 -29.23 10.55
CA LYS A 467 -16.52 -28.09 11.44
C LYS A 467 -17.33 -27.04 10.70
N VAL A 468 -18.32 -26.47 11.38
CA VAL A 468 -19.11 -25.33 10.93
C VAL A 468 -18.90 -24.16 11.87
N ARG A 469 -18.74 -22.95 11.32
CA ARG A 469 -18.64 -21.70 12.08
C ARG A 469 -19.63 -20.69 11.55
N GLY A 470 -20.29 -20.00 12.45
CA GLY A 470 -21.13 -18.86 12.13
C GLY A 470 -20.77 -17.69 13.02
N SER A 471 -20.85 -16.48 12.51
CA SER A 471 -20.55 -15.28 13.28
C SER A 471 -21.41 -14.08 12.89
N PHE A 472 -21.65 -13.24 13.88
CA PHE A 472 -22.11 -11.86 13.74
C PHE A 472 -21.14 -10.95 14.47
N THR A 473 -20.63 -9.91 13.79
CA THR A 473 -19.75 -8.92 14.42
C THR A 473 -20.05 -7.53 13.89
N GLN A 474 -19.88 -6.54 14.76
CA GLN A 474 -19.90 -5.14 14.35
C GLN A 474 -18.48 -4.58 14.45
N THR A 475 -18.04 -3.94 13.37
CA THR A 475 -16.71 -3.34 13.22
C THR A 475 -16.83 -1.93 12.64
N LEU A 476 -15.74 -1.20 12.59
CA LEU A 476 -15.73 0.15 12.03
C LEU A 476 -14.49 0.39 11.15
N SER A 477 -14.53 1.48 10.39
CA SER A 477 -13.35 2.06 9.72
C SER A 477 -13.32 3.56 9.96
N ARG A 478 -12.23 4.04 10.56
CA ARG A 478 -12.03 5.46 10.83
C ARG A 478 -11.58 6.19 9.57
N PRO A 479 -12.03 7.45 9.35
CA PRO A 479 -11.47 8.28 8.30
C PRO A 479 -9.96 8.48 8.50
N LYS A 480 -9.22 8.60 7.41
CA LYS A 480 -7.80 8.99 7.47
C LYS A 480 -7.68 10.42 8.01
N TYR A 481 -6.57 10.73 8.68
CA TYR A 481 -6.35 12.09 9.22
C TYR A 481 -6.31 13.14 8.10
N SER A 482 -5.62 12.86 6.99
CA SER A 482 -5.59 13.73 5.82
C SER A 482 -6.98 14.00 5.22
N ALA A 483 -7.90 13.04 5.35
CA ALA A 483 -9.28 13.21 4.89
C ALA A 483 -10.13 14.12 5.82
N LEU A 484 -9.80 14.14 7.12
CA LEU A 484 -10.53 14.93 8.13
C LEU A 484 -10.02 16.37 8.26
N VAL A 485 -8.71 16.57 8.06
CA VAL A 485 -8.11 17.89 8.20
C VAL A 485 -8.63 18.80 7.06
N PRO A 486 -9.16 20.00 7.34
CA PRO A 486 -9.63 20.91 6.31
C PRO A 486 -8.44 21.57 5.59
N SER A 487 -7.48 20.78 5.18
CA SER A 487 -6.34 21.21 4.40
C SER A 487 -6.65 21.15 2.92
N VAL A 488 -6.01 21.99 2.15
CA VAL A 488 -6.05 22.01 0.69
C VAL A 488 -4.72 21.48 0.20
N ASN A 489 -4.73 20.42 -0.57
CA ASN A 489 -3.54 19.84 -1.19
C ASN A 489 -3.61 20.03 -2.69
N ILE A 490 -2.69 20.79 -3.23
CA ILE A 490 -2.62 21.13 -4.65
C ILE A 490 -1.43 20.41 -5.27
N LYS A 491 -1.68 19.75 -6.38
CA LYS A 491 -0.64 19.14 -7.22
C LYS A 491 -0.54 19.95 -8.52
N ARG A 492 0.27 20.98 -8.51
CA ARG A 492 0.46 21.87 -9.68
C ARG A 492 0.92 21.12 -10.93
N SER A 493 1.81 20.14 -10.79
CA SER A 493 2.29 19.33 -11.90
C SER A 493 1.17 18.63 -12.68
N ASP A 494 0.10 18.28 -11.99
CA ASP A 494 -1.02 17.50 -12.52
C ASP A 494 -2.31 18.34 -12.62
N ASN A 495 -2.28 19.58 -12.10
CA ASN A 495 -3.42 20.52 -12.00
C ASN A 495 -4.60 19.93 -11.21
N GLU A 496 -4.29 19.25 -10.09
CA GLU A 496 -5.25 18.59 -9.21
C GLU A 496 -5.32 19.29 -7.86
N ILE A 497 -6.52 19.32 -7.25
CA ILE A 497 -6.75 19.83 -5.90
C ILE A 497 -7.51 18.79 -5.05
N THR A 498 -7.06 18.58 -3.82
CA THR A 498 -7.74 17.73 -2.83
C THR A 498 -8.03 18.53 -1.58
N ILE A 499 -9.30 18.55 -1.15
CA ILE A 499 -9.74 19.24 0.07
C ILE A 499 -10.27 18.22 1.07
N GLY A 500 -9.76 18.27 2.32
CA GLY A 500 -10.25 17.39 3.38
C GLY A 500 -11.66 17.74 3.85
N ASN A 501 -12.34 16.79 4.51
CA ASN A 501 -13.71 16.94 5.00
C ASN A 501 -13.80 16.63 6.50
N PRO A 502 -13.87 17.67 7.36
CA PRO A 502 -13.97 17.51 8.82
C PRO A 502 -15.28 16.88 9.31
N GLU A 503 -16.30 16.80 8.47
CA GLU A 503 -17.62 16.25 8.83
C GLU A 503 -17.70 14.72 8.64
N LEU A 504 -16.61 14.07 8.23
CA LEU A 504 -16.58 12.61 8.04
C LEU A 504 -16.85 11.86 9.33
N LYS A 505 -17.73 10.87 9.22
CA LYS A 505 -18.03 9.88 10.26
C LYS A 505 -17.29 8.58 9.99
N PRO A 506 -17.00 7.78 11.04
CA PRO A 506 -16.52 6.41 10.84
C PRO A 506 -17.56 5.58 10.09
N ALA A 507 -17.13 4.81 9.10
CA ALA A 507 -17.97 3.80 8.48
C ALA A 507 -18.21 2.64 9.46
N MET A 508 -19.46 2.20 9.62
CA MET A 508 -19.85 1.10 10.51
C MET A 508 -20.23 -0.13 9.70
N SER A 509 -19.69 -1.30 10.06
CA SER A 509 -19.96 -2.55 9.34
C SER A 509 -20.62 -3.60 10.23
N TYR A 510 -21.73 -4.17 9.77
CA TYR A 510 -22.41 -5.32 10.33
C TYR A 510 -22.05 -6.55 9.50
N ASN A 511 -21.31 -7.49 10.07
CA ASN A 511 -20.73 -8.62 9.37
C ASN A 511 -21.40 -9.93 9.79
N PHE A 512 -21.85 -10.71 8.81
CA PHE A 512 -22.41 -12.05 9.00
C PHE A 512 -21.55 -13.03 8.18
N ASP A 513 -21.01 -14.04 8.84
CA ASP A 513 -20.17 -15.05 8.22
C ASP A 513 -20.65 -16.44 8.57
N LEU A 514 -20.68 -17.34 7.58
CA LEU A 514 -20.92 -18.76 7.77
C LEU A 514 -19.88 -19.54 6.98
N SER A 515 -19.19 -20.47 7.62
CA SER A 515 -18.18 -21.31 6.98
C SER A 515 -18.27 -22.77 7.41
N ALA A 516 -17.84 -23.65 6.53
CA ALA A 516 -17.74 -25.07 6.76
C ALA A 516 -16.36 -25.56 6.28
N ASP A 517 -15.67 -26.31 7.15
CA ASP A 517 -14.35 -26.84 6.90
C ASP A 517 -14.37 -28.38 7.04
N TYR A 518 -13.83 -29.06 6.01
CA TYR A 518 -13.61 -30.50 6.05
C TYR A 518 -12.11 -30.80 5.97
N TYR A 519 -11.62 -31.45 7.00
CA TYR A 519 -10.21 -31.87 7.15
C TYR A 519 -10.06 -33.30 6.69
N PHE A 520 -9.22 -33.54 5.68
CA PHE A 520 -8.91 -34.90 5.26
C PHE A 520 -7.97 -35.57 6.28
N ARG A 521 -8.12 -36.90 6.50
CA ARG A 521 -7.24 -37.66 7.39
C ARG A 521 -5.76 -37.65 6.98
N SER A 522 -5.48 -37.45 5.68
CA SER A 522 -4.16 -37.08 5.17
C SER A 522 -4.00 -35.57 5.19
N ILE A 523 -2.89 -35.03 4.67
CA ILE A 523 -2.71 -33.58 4.53
C ILE A 523 -3.75 -33.06 3.53
N GLY A 524 -4.71 -32.24 4.01
CA GLY A 524 -5.67 -31.59 3.14
C GLY A 524 -6.84 -30.93 3.85
N LEU A 525 -7.42 -29.92 3.21
CA LEU A 525 -8.53 -29.11 3.68
C LEU A 525 -9.41 -28.70 2.49
N VAL A 526 -10.72 -28.82 2.66
CA VAL A 526 -11.72 -28.11 1.85
C VAL A 526 -12.45 -27.15 2.77
N SER A 527 -12.56 -25.90 2.39
CA SER A 527 -13.33 -24.89 3.10
C SER A 527 -14.25 -24.17 2.14
N ALA A 528 -15.49 -23.97 2.57
CA ALA A 528 -16.48 -23.14 1.87
C ALA A 528 -17.06 -22.14 2.87
N GLY A 529 -17.21 -20.90 2.46
CA GLY A 529 -17.77 -19.83 3.28
C GLY A 529 -18.66 -18.91 2.48
N VAL A 530 -19.62 -18.29 3.15
CA VAL A 530 -20.40 -17.17 2.64
C VAL A 530 -20.33 -16.04 3.64
N PHE A 531 -20.29 -14.81 3.17
CA PHE A 531 -20.33 -13.62 4.00
C PHE A 531 -21.30 -12.59 3.45
N TYR A 532 -21.87 -11.82 4.38
CA TYR A 532 -22.66 -10.63 4.07
C TYR A 532 -22.21 -9.50 4.99
N LYS A 533 -21.99 -8.32 4.42
CA LYS A 533 -21.60 -7.12 5.16
C LYS A 533 -22.50 -5.96 4.74
N LYS A 534 -23.13 -5.32 5.73
CA LYS A 534 -23.79 -4.04 5.56
C LYS A 534 -22.89 -2.96 6.14
N ILE A 535 -22.56 -1.95 5.35
CA ILE A 535 -21.67 -0.85 5.75
C ILE A 535 -22.48 0.44 5.68
N ASP A 536 -22.63 1.09 6.81
CA ASP A 536 -23.27 2.40 6.91
C ASP A 536 -22.18 3.49 6.89
N ASP A 537 -22.49 4.67 6.35
CA ASP A 537 -21.58 5.83 6.24
C ASP A 537 -20.25 5.50 5.48
N PHE A 538 -20.36 4.72 4.40
CA PHE A 538 -19.19 4.34 3.61
C PHE A 538 -18.47 5.58 3.04
N ILE A 539 -17.13 5.62 3.16
CA ILE A 539 -16.31 6.78 2.75
C ILE A 539 -15.74 6.51 1.35
N VAL A 540 -16.00 7.42 0.43
CA VAL A 540 -15.39 7.45 -0.90
C VAL A 540 -14.86 8.83 -1.22
N ASN A 541 -13.96 8.92 -2.20
CA ASN A 541 -13.55 10.19 -2.78
C ASN A 541 -14.56 10.60 -3.87
N GLN A 542 -15.22 11.73 -3.68
CA GLN A 542 -15.93 12.39 -4.76
C GLN A 542 -14.90 13.10 -5.64
N ILE A 543 -15.01 12.90 -6.94
CA ILE A 543 -14.17 13.55 -7.95
C ILE A 543 -15.05 14.45 -8.79
N SER A 544 -14.60 15.68 -9.07
CA SER A 544 -15.22 16.59 -10.04
C SER A 544 -14.13 17.17 -10.93
N ASN A 545 -14.44 17.40 -12.20
CA ASN A 545 -13.51 17.99 -13.14
C ASN A 545 -13.79 19.51 -13.29
N ASN A 546 -12.80 20.24 -13.76
CA ASN A 546 -12.91 21.68 -14.00
C ASN A 546 -13.42 22.47 -12.78
N TYR A 547 -12.93 22.11 -11.59
CA TYR A 547 -13.33 22.71 -10.33
C TYR A 547 -12.65 24.06 -10.12
N GLU A 548 -13.44 25.12 -9.90
CA GLU A 548 -12.93 26.45 -9.59
C GLU A 548 -12.71 26.60 -8.08
N TYR A 549 -11.46 26.94 -7.71
CA TYR A 549 -11.09 27.24 -6.32
C TYR A 549 -10.18 28.46 -6.30
N GLN A 550 -10.59 29.52 -5.58
CA GLN A 550 -9.85 30.78 -5.43
C GLN A 550 -9.35 31.35 -6.80
N GLY A 551 -10.26 31.39 -7.81
CA GLY A 551 -9.94 31.94 -9.13
C GLY A 551 -9.10 31.07 -10.04
N ASN A 552 -8.68 29.89 -9.60
CA ASN A 552 -7.98 28.88 -10.41
C ASN A 552 -8.92 27.73 -10.77
N VAL A 553 -8.80 27.22 -12.00
CA VAL A 553 -9.54 26.04 -12.45
C VAL A 553 -8.62 24.83 -12.40
N TYR A 554 -9.01 23.82 -11.61
CA TYR A 554 -8.30 22.57 -11.47
C TYR A 554 -8.98 21.51 -12.35
N THR A 555 -8.18 20.75 -13.10
CA THR A 555 -8.68 19.68 -13.96
C THR A 555 -9.32 18.56 -13.16
N ARG A 556 -8.91 18.40 -11.90
CA ARG A 556 -9.44 17.38 -11.01
C ARG A 556 -9.53 17.90 -9.57
N PHE A 557 -10.72 17.85 -9.02
CA PHE A 557 -11.00 18.08 -7.60
C PHE A 557 -11.33 16.75 -6.93
N THR A 558 -10.79 16.54 -5.74
CA THR A 558 -11.08 15.35 -4.93
C THR A 558 -11.46 15.75 -3.51
N GLN A 559 -12.58 15.22 -3.01
CA GLN A 559 -12.99 15.36 -1.62
C GLN A 559 -13.55 14.05 -1.06
N PRO A 560 -13.06 13.56 0.11
CA PRO A 560 -13.65 12.41 0.77
C PRO A 560 -15.03 12.75 1.36
N LYS A 561 -16.03 11.88 1.12
CA LYS A 561 -17.41 12.01 1.65
C LYS A 561 -17.94 10.68 2.14
N ASN A 562 -18.86 10.71 3.10
CA ASN A 562 -19.68 9.55 3.42
C ASN A 562 -20.74 9.40 2.33
N ALA A 563 -20.68 8.34 1.53
CA ALA A 563 -21.45 8.18 0.29
C ALA A 563 -22.78 7.47 0.46
N GLY A 564 -23.21 7.21 1.69
CA GLY A 564 -24.41 6.40 1.97
C GLY A 564 -24.03 5.00 2.47
N ASN A 565 -24.87 4.00 2.11
CA ASN A 565 -24.75 2.63 2.58
C ASN A 565 -24.17 1.74 1.49
N ALA A 566 -23.44 0.72 1.89
CA ALA A 566 -22.91 -0.28 0.97
C ALA A 566 -23.21 -1.71 1.47
N ASN A 567 -23.50 -2.60 0.55
CA ASN A 567 -23.74 -4.02 0.83
C ASN A 567 -22.72 -4.87 0.08
N LEU A 568 -22.14 -5.84 0.78
CA LEU A 568 -21.27 -6.85 0.19
C LEU A 568 -21.82 -8.24 0.50
N PHE A 569 -21.94 -9.06 -0.52
CA PHE A 569 -22.17 -10.49 -0.41
C PHE A 569 -21.03 -11.23 -1.09
N GLY A 570 -20.55 -12.34 -0.51
CA GLY A 570 -19.55 -13.14 -1.17
C GLY A 570 -19.54 -14.61 -0.79
N ILE A 571 -18.89 -15.39 -1.65
CA ILE A 571 -18.65 -16.82 -1.51
C ILE A 571 -17.15 -17.06 -1.58
N GLU A 572 -16.62 -17.80 -0.63
CA GLU A 572 -15.21 -18.17 -0.56
C GLU A 572 -15.05 -19.69 -0.60
N LEU A 573 -14.17 -20.18 -1.45
CA LEU A 573 -13.81 -21.58 -1.57
C LEU A 573 -12.30 -21.73 -1.38
N SER A 574 -11.88 -22.74 -0.64
CA SER A 574 -10.47 -23.09 -0.47
C SER A 574 -10.31 -24.62 -0.55
N TYR A 575 -9.31 -25.04 -1.30
CA TYR A 575 -8.94 -26.45 -1.43
C TYR A 575 -7.43 -26.60 -1.34
N GLN A 576 -6.99 -27.50 -0.46
CA GLN A 576 -5.60 -27.90 -0.35
C GLN A 576 -5.51 -29.41 -0.20
N ARG A 577 -4.76 -30.08 -1.05
CA ARG A 577 -4.51 -31.52 -0.92
C ARG A 577 -3.29 -31.95 -1.73
N ASP A 578 -2.57 -32.97 -1.25
CA ASP A 578 -1.64 -33.77 -2.08
C ASP A 578 -2.40 -34.77 -2.94
N PHE A 579 -1.77 -35.30 -4.00
CA PHE A 579 -2.40 -36.24 -4.91
C PHE A 579 -2.23 -37.71 -4.50
N SER A 580 -1.90 -38.01 -3.24
CA SER A 580 -1.82 -39.37 -2.70
C SER A 580 -3.13 -40.15 -2.80
N PHE A 581 -4.27 -39.44 -2.89
CA PHE A 581 -5.59 -40.05 -3.09
C PHE A 581 -5.78 -40.66 -4.51
N ILE A 582 -4.99 -40.24 -5.49
CA ILE A 582 -4.98 -40.82 -6.85
C ILE A 582 -4.01 -42.00 -6.87
N ALA A 583 -2.79 -41.81 -6.38
CA ALA A 583 -1.78 -42.85 -6.25
C ALA A 583 -0.77 -42.46 -5.15
N PRO A 584 -0.31 -43.43 -4.31
CA PRO A 584 0.65 -43.14 -3.23
C PRO A 584 1.97 -42.52 -3.72
N ALA A 585 2.37 -42.82 -4.97
CA ALA A 585 3.55 -42.22 -5.58
C ALA A 585 3.43 -40.70 -5.80
N LEU A 586 2.21 -40.17 -5.90
CA LEU A 586 1.92 -38.76 -6.16
C LEU A 586 1.83 -37.91 -4.87
N LYS A 587 2.13 -38.47 -3.70
CA LYS A 587 2.13 -37.72 -2.42
C LYS A 587 3.09 -36.53 -2.39
N CYS A 588 4.07 -36.51 -3.30
CA CYS A 588 5.02 -35.39 -3.42
C CYS A 588 4.51 -34.25 -4.28
N ILE A 589 3.35 -34.38 -4.92
CA ILE A 589 2.71 -33.36 -5.71
C ILE A 589 1.43 -32.95 -4.98
N GLY A 590 1.18 -31.65 -4.87
CA GLY A 590 -0.05 -31.18 -4.28
C GLY A 590 -0.52 -29.86 -4.93
N PHE A 591 -1.77 -29.57 -4.66
CA PHE A 591 -2.44 -28.39 -5.16
C PHE A 591 -3.01 -27.61 -3.98
N TYR A 592 -2.90 -26.29 -4.07
CA TYR A 592 -3.58 -25.31 -3.22
C TYR A 592 -4.33 -24.35 -4.13
N GLY A 593 -5.59 -24.10 -3.83
CA GLY A 593 -6.40 -23.13 -4.58
C GLY A 593 -7.40 -22.42 -3.69
N THR A 594 -7.61 -21.14 -3.95
CA THR A 594 -8.68 -20.33 -3.36
C THR A 594 -9.41 -19.59 -4.45
N TYR A 595 -10.70 -19.44 -4.27
CA TYR A 595 -11.54 -18.62 -5.13
C TYR A 595 -12.52 -17.83 -4.27
N THR A 596 -12.68 -16.56 -4.57
CA THR A 596 -13.68 -15.70 -3.92
C THR A 596 -14.50 -14.99 -5.00
N TYR A 597 -15.81 -15.07 -4.86
CA TYR A 597 -16.75 -14.22 -5.55
C TYR A 597 -17.27 -13.16 -4.58
N THR A 598 -17.26 -11.90 -4.99
CA THR A 598 -17.77 -10.76 -4.20
C THR A 598 -18.71 -9.94 -5.08
N HIS A 599 -19.92 -9.73 -4.60
CA HIS A 599 -20.85 -8.78 -5.16
C HIS A 599 -20.98 -7.62 -4.19
N SER A 600 -20.63 -6.41 -4.63
CA SER A 600 -20.75 -5.18 -3.86
C SER A 600 -21.72 -4.22 -4.53
N ARG A 601 -22.49 -3.48 -3.72
CA ARG A 601 -23.43 -2.47 -4.19
C ARG A 601 -23.44 -1.30 -3.20
N ILE A 602 -23.33 -0.09 -3.73
CA ILE A 602 -23.56 1.14 -2.96
C ILE A 602 -25.03 1.51 -3.13
N GLU A 603 -25.71 1.77 -2.01
CA GLU A 603 -27.09 2.25 -1.95
C GLU A 603 -27.10 3.68 -1.45
N ASP A 604 -28.13 4.45 -1.80
CA ASP A 604 -28.28 5.86 -1.40
C ASP A 604 -27.07 6.72 -1.82
N PHE A 605 -26.55 6.47 -3.02
CA PHE A 605 -25.43 7.21 -3.56
C PHE A 605 -25.83 8.65 -3.83
N ASN A 606 -25.23 9.60 -3.09
CA ASN A 606 -25.59 11.00 -3.11
C ASN A 606 -24.39 11.87 -3.56
N PHE A 607 -23.96 11.68 -4.82
CA PHE A 607 -22.97 12.54 -5.45
C PHE A 607 -23.61 13.41 -6.52
N GLU A 608 -23.21 14.67 -6.56
CA GLU A 608 -23.63 15.62 -7.59
C GLU A 608 -23.33 15.05 -8.98
N GLY A 609 -24.34 15.05 -9.86
CA GLY A 609 -24.26 14.50 -11.21
C GLY A 609 -24.53 13.00 -11.34
N ARG A 610 -24.66 12.26 -10.21
CA ARG A 610 -24.84 10.80 -10.21
C ARG A 610 -25.99 10.31 -9.33
N GLU A 611 -26.86 11.18 -8.88
CA GLU A 611 -27.93 10.90 -7.93
C GLU A 611 -28.93 9.83 -8.42
N ASN A 612 -29.00 9.65 -9.74
CA ASN A 612 -29.91 8.68 -10.38
C ASN A 612 -29.22 7.35 -10.74
N GLU A 613 -27.93 7.18 -10.41
CA GLU A 613 -27.23 5.94 -10.68
C GLU A 613 -27.44 4.92 -9.55
N GLU A 614 -28.01 3.78 -9.90
CA GLU A 614 -28.26 2.68 -8.97
C GLU A 614 -27.23 1.55 -9.16
N GLY A 615 -26.83 0.90 -8.05
CA GLY A 615 -26.11 -0.36 -8.10
C GLY A 615 -24.62 -0.24 -8.42
N LEU A 616 -24.01 0.92 -8.17
CA LEU A 616 -22.56 1.11 -8.29
C LEU A 616 -21.81 0.15 -7.36
N SER A 617 -20.75 -0.47 -7.90
CA SER A 617 -19.87 -1.33 -7.11
C SER A 617 -18.97 -0.49 -6.20
N MET A 618 -18.61 -1.05 -5.04
CA MET A 618 -17.64 -0.39 -4.14
C MET A 618 -16.25 -0.31 -4.79
N PRO A 619 -15.59 0.85 -4.71
CA PRO A 619 -14.19 0.97 -5.12
C PRO A 619 -13.29 -0.05 -4.41
N GLY A 620 -12.31 -0.58 -5.14
CA GLY A 620 -11.35 -1.53 -4.61
C GLY A 620 -11.89 -2.96 -4.38
N SER A 621 -13.11 -3.29 -4.89
CA SER A 621 -13.76 -4.59 -4.68
C SER A 621 -13.88 -5.39 -5.98
N PRO A 622 -12.86 -6.22 -6.34
CA PRO A 622 -12.95 -7.11 -7.50
C PRO A 622 -14.03 -8.17 -7.30
N ALA A 623 -14.85 -8.41 -8.35
CA ALA A 623 -15.92 -9.41 -8.29
C ALA A 623 -15.37 -10.84 -8.18
N HIS A 624 -14.21 -11.12 -8.76
CA HIS A 624 -13.59 -12.44 -8.75
C HIS A 624 -12.12 -12.34 -8.37
N THR A 625 -11.70 -13.13 -7.38
CA THR A 625 -10.29 -13.36 -7.08
C THR A 625 -10.00 -14.86 -7.03
N ALA A 626 -8.86 -15.26 -7.54
CA ALA A 626 -8.42 -16.65 -7.49
C ALA A 626 -6.92 -16.75 -7.26
N ASN A 627 -6.52 -17.72 -6.44
CA ASN A 627 -5.11 -18.09 -6.28
C ASN A 627 -5.00 -19.58 -6.47
N ALA A 628 -4.01 -20.03 -7.25
CA ALA A 628 -3.74 -21.43 -7.48
C ALA A 628 -2.24 -21.68 -7.38
N SER A 629 -1.84 -22.77 -6.72
CA SER A 629 -0.44 -23.20 -6.64
C SER A 629 -0.36 -24.69 -6.85
N LEU A 630 0.48 -25.10 -7.78
CA LEU A 630 0.92 -26.48 -7.94
C LEU A 630 2.32 -26.59 -7.33
N TYR A 631 2.52 -27.58 -6.47
CA TYR A 631 3.81 -27.77 -5.82
C TYR A 631 4.28 -29.22 -5.90
N PHE A 632 5.60 -29.36 -5.96
CA PHE A 632 6.32 -30.63 -5.85
C PHE A 632 7.29 -30.57 -4.69
N GLU A 633 7.23 -31.55 -3.79
CA GLU A 633 8.11 -31.59 -2.62
C GLU A 633 8.59 -33.03 -2.37
N LYS A 634 9.88 -33.27 -2.60
CA LYS A 634 10.51 -34.59 -2.39
C LYS A 634 12.01 -34.46 -2.16
N ALA A 635 12.51 -35.16 -1.13
CA ALA A 635 13.94 -35.33 -0.87
C ALA A 635 14.74 -34.02 -0.84
N GLY A 636 14.15 -32.98 -0.22
CA GLY A 636 14.77 -31.65 -0.10
C GLY A 636 14.55 -30.72 -1.31
N LEU A 637 14.05 -31.24 -2.43
CA LEU A 637 13.62 -30.43 -3.57
C LEU A 637 12.19 -29.94 -3.36
N ASN A 638 12.00 -28.63 -3.48
CA ASN A 638 10.68 -27.98 -3.47
C ASN A 638 10.58 -27.12 -4.72
N ILE A 639 9.52 -27.30 -5.50
CA ILE A 639 9.21 -26.49 -6.67
C ILE A 639 7.74 -26.06 -6.53
N ARG A 640 7.47 -24.77 -6.79
CA ARG A 640 6.11 -24.22 -6.76
C ARG A 640 5.88 -23.31 -7.95
N LEU A 641 4.77 -23.48 -8.60
CA LEU A 641 4.21 -22.57 -9.59
C LEU A 641 2.94 -21.97 -8.99
N SER A 642 2.85 -20.66 -8.93
CA SER A 642 1.72 -19.93 -8.36
C SER A 642 1.11 -19.00 -9.39
N TYR A 643 -0.22 -18.97 -9.44
CA TYR A 643 -1.01 -18.09 -10.29
C TYR A 643 -1.98 -17.28 -9.43
N ASN A 644 -2.02 -15.96 -9.63
CA ASN A 644 -2.88 -15.05 -8.92
C ASN A 644 -3.72 -14.28 -9.94
N PHE A 645 -5.02 -14.28 -9.75
CA PHE A 645 -5.99 -13.58 -10.58
C PHE A 645 -6.87 -12.65 -9.74
N ALA A 646 -7.14 -11.45 -10.25
CA ALA A 646 -8.23 -10.60 -9.81
C ALA A 646 -8.91 -10.00 -11.04
N SER A 647 -10.25 -9.99 -11.04
CA SER A 647 -11.01 -9.27 -12.07
C SER A 647 -10.82 -7.76 -11.93
N GLU A 648 -11.17 -7.04 -12.97
CA GLU A 648 -11.24 -5.58 -12.92
C GLU A 648 -12.21 -5.09 -11.84
N PHE A 649 -11.96 -3.89 -11.33
CA PHE A 649 -12.82 -3.22 -10.37
C PHE A 649 -12.70 -1.70 -10.50
N ILE A 650 -13.75 -0.99 -10.08
CA ILE A 650 -13.71 0.46 -9.98
C ILE A 650 -12.72 0.87 -8.89
N ASP A 651 -11.76 1.72 -9.24
CA ASP A 651 -10.74 2.24 -8.33
C ASP A 651 -11.16 3.60 -7.77
N GLU A 652 -11.60 4.49 -8.64
CA GLU A 652 -12.16 5.80 -8.28
C GLU A 652 -13.39 6.11 -9.11
N MET A 653 -14.37 6.74 -8.46
CA MET A 653 -15.60 7.19 -9.10
C MET A 653 -15.43 8.63 -9.57
N GLY A 654 -15.56 8.87 -10.88
CA GLY A 654 -15.61 10.20 -11.48
C GLY A 654 -16.98 10.87 -11.32
N GLU A 655 -17.12 12.06 -11.89
CA GLU A 655 -18.40 12.79 -11.95
C GLU A 655 -19.46 12.08 -12.83
N SER A 656 -19.03 11.20 -13.73
CA SER A 656 -19.89 10.33 -14.53
C SER A 656 -19.17 9.02 -14.84
N ALA A 657 -19.90 8.03 -15.37
CA ALA A 657 -19.34 6.73 -15.77
C ALA A 657 -18.22 6.85 -16.82
N PHE A 658 -18.17 7.93 -17.61
CA PHE A 658 -17.10 8.20 -18.56
C PHE A 658 -15.75 8.44 -17.84
N TYR A 659 -15.76 9.12 -16.69
CA TYR A 659 -14.58 9.48 -15.91
C TYR A 659 -14.25 8.48 -14.81
N ASP A 660 -15.02 7.40 -14.66
CA ASP A 660 -14.69 6.33 -13.71
C ASP A 660 -13.34 5.71 -14.05
N ARG A 661 -12.45 5.63 -13.06
CA ARG A 661 -11.19 4.92 -13.18
C ARG A 661 -11.34 3.49 -12.69
N TYR A 662 -10.95 2.56 -13.53
CA TYR A 662 -10.93 1.14 -13.24
C TYR A 662 -9.51 0.61 -13.16
N TYR A 663 -9.22 -0.21 -12.18
CA TYR A 663 -8.05 -1.08 -12.18
C TYR A 663 -8.35 -2.30 -13.04
N ASP A 664 -7.52 -2.56 -14.06
CA ASP A 664 -7.75 -3.68 -14.99
C ASP A 664 -7.48 -5.03 -14.29
N LYS A 665 -8.02 -6.09 -14.86
CA LYS A 665 -7.75 -7.45 -14.39
C LYS A 665 -6.26 -7.74 -14.34
N VAL A 666 -5.83 -8.48 -13.33
CA VAL A 666 -4.44 -8.90 -13.17
C VAL A 666 -4.30 -10.42 -13.23
N ASN A 667 -3.21 -10.85 -13.85
CA ASN A 667 -2.82 -12.25 -13.98
C ASN A 667 -1.33 -12.37 -13.66
N TYR A 668 -0.98 -12.66 -12.41
CA TYR A 668 0.42 -12.88 -12.04
C TYR A 668 0.73 -14.36 -12.00
N MET A 669 1.85 -14.76 -12.60
CA MET A 669 2.40 -16.09 -12.50
C MET A 669 3.81 -16.00 -11.95
N ASP A 670 4.08 -16.75 -10.88
CA ASP A 670 5.35 -16.77 -10.18
C ASP A 670 5.83 -18.22 -10.04
N ALA A 671 7.12 -18.44 -10.16
CA ALA A 671 7.75 -19.73 -9.94
C ALA A 671 8.86 -19.63 -8.90
N ASN A 672 8.96 -20.62 -8.02
CA ASN A 672 10.10 -20.77 -7.13
C ASN A 672 10.55 -22.22 -7.06
N ALA A 673 11.86 -22.41 -6.88
CA ALA A 673 12.49 -23.69 -6.68
C ALA A 673 13.52 -23.60 -5.57
N SER A 674 13.62 -24.62 -4.74
CA SER A 674 14.67 -24.72 -3.74
C SER A 674 15.11 -26.14 -3.53
N TYR A 675 16.39 -26.32 -3.21
CA TYR A 675 16.97 -27.62 -2.86
C TYR A 675 17.75 -27.52 -1.56
N THR A 676 17.30 -28.29 -0.57
CA THR A 676 17.90 -28.32 0.78
C THR A 676 18.61 -29.65 1.01
N PHE A 677 19.85 -29.60 1.43
CA PHE A 677 20.66 -30.76 1.78
C PHE A 677 21.48 -30.50 3.06
N GLY A 678 22.13 -31.56 3.56
CA GLY A 678 22.91 -31.52 4.81
C GLY A 678 22.10 -31.96 6.03
N LYS A 679 22.78 -32.54 7.03
CA LYS A 679 22.16 -33.05 8.27
C LYS A 679 22.37 -32.12 9.45
N LYS A 680 23.61 -31.70 9.72
CA LYS A 680 23.98 -30.77 10.81
C LYS A 680 23.87 -29.32 10.33
N ILE A 681 24.46 -29.05 9.18
CA ILE A 681 24.36 -27.77 8.50
C ILE A 681 23.42 -28.00 7.33
N LYS A 682 22.25 -27.35 7.37
CA LYS A 682 21.27 -27.38 6.27
C LYS A 682 21.57 -26.25 5.31
N THR A 683 21.94 -26.60 4.08
CA THR A 683 22.18 -25.63 3.01
C THR A 683 21.03 -25.71 2.01
N THR A 684 20.43 -24.57 1.71
CA THR A 684 19.33 -24.43 0.73
C THR A 684 19.77 -23.51 -0.38
N PHE A 685 19.83 -24.00 -1.61
CA PHE A 685 19.84 -23.15 -2.81
C PHE A 685 18.40 -22.83 -3.20
N TYR A 686 18.15 -21.58 -3.59
CA TYR A 686 16.84 -21.17 -4.07
C TYR A 686 16.95 -20.30 -5.33
N ALA A 687 15.91 -20.35 -6.15
CA ALA A 687 15.70 -19.48 -7.30
C ALA A 687 14.21 -19.12 -7.37
N GLU A 688 13.94 -17.87 -7.74
CA GLU A 688 12.60 -17.28 -7.83
C GLU A 688 12.48 -16.48 -9.12
N ALA A 689 11.34 -16.60 -9.78
CA ALA A 689 10.98 -15.78 -10.92
C ALA A 689 9.56 -15.25 -10.71
N ASN A 690 9.42 -13.93 -10.71
CA ASN A 690 8.16 -13.25 -10.45
C ASN A 690 7.66 -12.54 -11.71
N ASN A 691 6.34 -12.47 -11.85
CA ASN A 691 5.65 -11.85 -12.97
C ASN A 691 6.06 -12.46 -14.33
N LEU A 692 6.05 -13.79 -14.42
CA LEU A 692 6.41 -14.55 -15.64
C LEU A 692 5.56 -14.19 -16.86
N LEU A 693 4.33 -13.69 -16.64
CA LEU A 693 3.43 -13.25 -17.71
C LEU A 693 3.69 -11.79 -18.15
N ASN A 694 4.66 -11.12 -17.54
CA ASN A 694 4.96 -9.70 -17.78
C ASN A 694 3.70 -8.82 -17.70
N GLN A 695 2.84 -9.09 -16.71
CA GLN A 695 1.60 -8.36 -16.48
C GLN A 695 1.91 -6.91 -16.15
N PRO A 696 1.37 -5.91 -16.89
CA PRO A 696 1.45 -4.52 -16.50
C PRO A 696 0.48 -4.21 -15.36
N LEU A 697 0.78 -3.17 -14.61
CA LEU A 697 -0.21 -2.43 -13.85
C LEU A 697 -0.96 -1.54 -14.84
N ARG A 698 -2.28 -1.71 -14.96
CA ARG A 698 -3.08 -0.95 -15.92
C ARG A 698 -4.35 -0.41 -15.29
N TYR A 699 -4.59 0.88 -15.55
CA TYR A 699 -5.87 1.53 -15.33
C TYR A 699 -6.52 1.88 -16.66
N TYR A 700 -7.86 1.91 -16.67
CA TYR A 700 -8.62 2.40 -17.81
C TYR A 700 -9.73 3.34 -17.36
N GLN A 701 -10.16 4.26 -18.25
CA GLN A 701 -11.19 5.26 -17.97
C GLN A 701 -12.49 4.88 -18.66
N GLY A 702 -13.55 4.68 -17.89
CA GLY A 702 -14.90 4.36 -18.35
C GLY A 702 -15.02 3.00 -19.02
N THR A 703 -14.30 2.74 -20.10
CA THR A 703 -14.35 1.49 -20.86
C THR A 703 -13.00 0.78 -20.93
N LYS A 704 -13.01 -0.56 -21.02
CA LYS A 704 -11.79 -1.41 -21.02
C LYS A 704 -10.76 -1.07 -22.06
N ASP A 705 -11.16 -0.47 -23.15
CA ASP A 705 -10.24 -0.14 -24.24
C ASP A 705 -9.50 1.18 -24.04
N ARG A 706 -10.03 2.12 -23.24
CA ARG A 706 -9.40 3.41 -22.94
C ARG A 706 -8.36 3.27 -21.85
N THR A 707 -7.12 3.01 -22.22
CA THR A 707 -6.04 3.02 -21.22
C THR A 707 -5.89 4.41 -20.63
N MET A 708 -5.94 4.48 -19.28
CA MET A 708 -5.58 5.68 -18.53
C MET A 708 -4.11 5.62 -18.11
N GLN A 709 -3.64 4.47 -17.63
CA GLN A 709 -2.23 4.25 -17.30
C GLN A 709 -1.85 2.80 -17.59
N ALA A 710 -0.65 2.60 -18.11
CA ALA A 710 -0.07 1.26 -18.26
C ALA A 710 1.41 1.29 -17.88
N GLU A 711 1.76 0.60 -16.78
CA GLU A 711 3.09 0.59 -16.20
C GLU A 711 3.69 -0.82 -16.22
N TYR A 712 4.84 -0.99 -16.86
CA TYR A 712 5.53 -2.26 -17.07
C TYR A 712 6.80 -2.32 -16.21
N TYR A 713 6.85 -3.29 -15.30
CA TYR A 713 8.00 -3.56 -14.41
C TYR A 713 8.88 -4.71 -14.87
N GLY A 714 8.42 -5.48 -15.85
CA GLY A 714 9.13 -6.65 -16.37
C GLY A 714 9.11 -7.87 -15.45
N VAL A 715 9.78 -8.91 -15.89
CA VAL A 715 10.03 -10.15 -15.12
C VAL A 715 11.18 -9.88 -14.13
N LYS A 716 11.08 -10.43 -12.91
CA LYS A 716 12.15 -10.34 -11.89
C LYS A 716 12.65 -11.74 -11.57
N VAL A 717 13.97 -11.91 -11.52
CA VAL A 717 14.61 -13.20 -11.17
C VAL A 717 15.59 -12.98 -10.02
N ASN A 718 15.50 -13.86 -9.02
CA ASN A 718 16.39 -13.89 -7.87
C ASN A 718 16.91 -15.31 -7.64
N ALA A 719 18.13 -15.43 -7.13
CA ALA A 719 18.69 -16.71 -6.70
C ALA A 719 19.62 -16.49 -5.48
N GLY A 720 19.80 -17.53 -4.68
CA GLY A 720 20.66 -17.39 -3.52
C GLY A 720 20.85 -18.68 -2.74
N VAL A 721 21.57 -18.54 -1.63
CA VAL A 721 21.85 -19.63 -0.71
C VAL A 721 21.45 -19.22 0.72
N LYS A 722 20.87 -20.15 1.44
CA LYS A 722 20.56 -20.04 2.86
C LYS A 722 21.23 -21.20 3.61
N ILE A 723 21.93 -20.87 4.69
CA ILE A 723 22.64 -21.83 5.55
C ILE A 723 22.04 -21.74 6.95
N ASN A 724 21.66 -22.89 7.51
CA ASN A 724 21.17 -23.04 8.89
C ASN A 724 22.05 -24.04 9.64
N PHE A 725 22.54 -23.63 10.83
CA PHE A 725 23.41 -24.39 11.71
C PHE A 725 22.65 -24.93 12.91
#